data_d9fadc5094925f50683c37e24f000b41
#
_entry.id   d9fadc5094925f50683c37e24f000b41
#
_cell.length_a   1.000
_cell.length_b   1.000
_cell.length_c   1.000
_cell.angle_alpha   90.00
_cell.angle_beta   90.00
_cell.angle_gamma   90.00
#
_symmetry.space_group_name_H-M   'P 1'
#
loop_
_entity.id
_entity.type
_entity.pdbx_description
1 polymer ?
#
loop_
_entity_poly.entity_id
_entity_poly.type
_entity_poly.pdbx_seq_one_letter_code
_entity_poly.pdbx_strand_id
1 'polypeptide(L)'
;MRLSALPALFAGLCAAQPGPFPKTDPQRAFAELKTTPGAWPVTGLTEDWDAARARARSTPEWREWLAAQRAAVDEWSAKRRDNVKWIAGWWHDFVSPRDGSFLAWTPDEPGELTLSSPSDPRVQLTPKLHGAWVFGFRGRHAGMILDAARLYRLTGETRYAEWAASQLDFYAANFLEWPLKTLADGTPCCRLAWQSLDEAVNLVRYVSAARLLDAHASPERRQTWIGKFFRPEAELLDRTMQRIHNIACWQRSAIAHVALYAGDDALWRRAIDAPTGIRNQVLNGITGDYLWFEQSLGYNQYVVSALEPLFRYAALAGRGKALIEESAATGNLLLSPILLRFPSGLLPNPADSTGGLRHAPSPQALASFYVLYPTPLGLRHAAGLRNWDTLLHPPQVPDRIPPLPEVRSRNLESSRMAILRSGPWQVFFHYGQLDRSHAQSEALNYSAAFDDIDVTHDPGTVGYGSPLHAGFYVRGIAHNVPLIDGEGQLPWRPGTLLEFSPEKAAVSARHDEYRPGVTARRALRIDGARLIDDATIELADASAPKRLGLALHLQGELDLPAPFKPADSPLPFWENAASAEFQQEAVLRARIGNRTFRVTLRAPGPFRLWRGLTPDVPPLKRESLYLELRAVKARFETILEPVN
;
A
#
# COMPACT_ATOMS: atom_id res chain seq x y z
N MET A 1 37.07 -2.22 10.40
CA MET A 1 36.10 -3.32 10.58
C MET A 1 35.18 -3.31 9.35
N ARG A 2 35.22 -4.36 8.57
CA ARG A 2 34.43 -4.49 7.33
C ARG A 2 32.99 -4.87 7.72
N LEU A 3 32.03 -3.99 7.52
CA LEU A 3 30.62 -4.32 7.56
C LEU A 3 30.30 -5.13 6.30
N SER A 4 30.13 -6.41 6.46
CA SER A 4 29.62 -7.31 5.42
C SER A 4 28.15 -6.96 5.14
N ALA A 5 27.91 -6.41 3.96
CA ALA A 5 26.57 -6.31 3.39
C ALA A 5 25.97 -7.71 3.28
N LEU A 6 24.82 -7.92 3.90
CA LEU A 6 23.97 -9.09 3.62
C LEU A 6 23.58 -9.02 2.13
N PRO A 7 23.91 -10.04 1.31
CA PRO A 7 23.44 -10.08 -0.05
C PRO A 7 21.91 -10.27 -0.02
N ALA A 8 21.22 -9.44 -0.79
CA ALA A 8 19.82 -9.65 -1.13
C ALA A 8 19.70 -11.05 -1.75
N LEU A 9 19.08 -11.98 -1.02
CA LEU A 9 18.73 -13.32 -1.52
C LEU A 9 17.57 -13.18 -2.53
N PHE A 10 17.88 -12.67 -3.71
CA PHE A 10 17.03 -12.68 -4.90
C PHE A 10 17.63 -13.62 -5.95
N ALA A 11 17.97 -14.85 -5.56
CA ALA A 11 18.41 -15.87 -6.50
C ALA A 11 17.44 -17.06 -6.48
N GLY A 12 16.68 -17.23 -7.57
CA GLY A 12 16.40 -18.49 -8.19
C GLY A 12 15.68 -19.58 -7.39
N LEU A 13 14.43 -19.33 -6.97
CA LEU A 13 13.37 -20.35 -6.99
C LEU A 13 12.21 -19.67 -7.71
N CYS A 14 11.75 -20.21 -8.84
CA CYS A 14 10.45 -19.86 -9.39
C CYS A 14 9.43 -20.11 -8.29
N ALA A 15 9.09 -19.07 -7.54
CA ALA A 15 7.95 -19.11 -6.65
C ALA A 15 6.74 -19.43 -7.53
N ALA A 16 5.97 -20.45 -7.18
CA ALA A 16 4.72 -20.73 -7.85
C ALA A 16 3.93 -19.42 -7.96
N GLN A 17 3.42 -19.09 -9.15
CA GLN A 17 2.62 -17.90 -9.31
C GLN A 17 1.38 -18.02 -8.40
N PRO A 18 0.95 -16.92 -7.73
CA PRO A 18 -0.30 -16.94 -6.96
C PRO A 18 -1.48 -17.23 -7.87
N GLY A 19 -2.59 -17.72 -7.31
CA GLY A 19 -3.82 -18.00 -8.05
C GLY A 19 -3.78 -19.22 -8.97
N PRO A 20 -4.72 -19.36 -9.92
CA PRO A 20 -5.84 -18.44 -10.12
C PRO A 20 -6.80 -18.42 -8.92
N PHE A 21 -7.31 -17.24 -8.61
CA PHE A 21 -8.32 -17.09 -7.55
C PHE A 21 -9.71 -17.04 -8.17
N PRO A 22 -10.61 -18.02 -7.89
CA PRO A 22 -12.01 -17.94 -8.30
C PRO A 22 -12.67 -16.68 -7.72
N LYS A 23 -13.40 -15.96 -8.55
CA LYS A 23 -14.12 -14.75 -8.16
C LYS A 23 -15.62 -14.91 -8.41
N THR A 24 -16.42 -14.30 -7.54
CA THR A 24 -17.81 -14.01 -7.88
C THR A 24 -17.87 -13.02 -9.03
N ASP A 25 -19.04 -12.88 -9.70
CA ASP A 25 -19.21 -11.92 -10.80
C ASP A 25 -18.70 -10.52 -10.40
N PRO A 26 -17.58 -10.01 -10.98
CA PRO A 26 -16.96 -8.79 -10.54
C PRO A 26 -17.81 -7.55 -10.84
N GLN A 27 -18.74 -7.60 -11.79
CA GLN A 27 -19.63 -6.47 -12.08
C GLN A 27 -20.70 -6.33 -10.99
N ARG A 28 -21.11 -7.43 -10.36
CA ARG A 28 -22.16 -7.48 -9.31
C ARG A 28 -21.60 -7.50 -7.88
N ALA A 29 -20.35 -7.91 -7.69
CA ALA A 29 -19.73 -7.86 -6.38
C ALA A 29 -19.86 -6.47 -5.76
N PHE A 30 -20.13 -6.38 -4.44
CA PHE A 30 -20.35 -5.13 -3.69
C PHE A 30 -21.42 -4.21 -4.33
N ALA A 31 -22.51 -4.80 -4.83
CA ALA A 31 -23.59 -4.09 -5.54
C ALA A 31 -24.16 -2.93 -4.72
N GLU A 32 -24.23 -3.07 -3.40
CA GLU A 32 -24.70 -2.07 -2.45
C GLU A 32 -23.84 -0.80 -2.38
N LEU A 33 -22.59 -0.87 -2.84
CA LEU A 33 -21.66 0.25 -2.90
C LEU A 33 -21.62 0.97 -4.26
N LYS A 34 -22.24 0.39 -5.29
CA LYS A 34 -22.20 0.86 -6.67
C LYS A 34 -23.44 1.66 -7.04
N THR A 35 -23.32 2.64 -7.91
CA THR A 35 -24.47 3.41 -8.42
C THR A 35 -25.37 2.59 -9.32
N THR A 36 -24.77 1.86 -10.27
CA THR A 36 -25.46 1.03 -11.25
C THR A 36 -24.70 -0.28 -11.43
N PRO A 37 -24.98 -1.30 -10.59
CA PRO A 37 -24.19 -2.53 -10.57
C PRO A 37 -24.02 -3.20 -11.94
N GLY A 38 -25.07 -3.25 -12.75
CA GLY A 38 -25.03 -3.89 -14.07
C GLY A 38 -24.30 -3.09 -15.16
N ALA A 39 -24.02 -1.79 -14.94
CA ALA A 39 -23.30 -0.90 -15.87
C ALA A 39 -21.95 -0.43 -15.32
N TRP A 40 -21.49 -1.05 -14.26
CA TRP A 40 -20.23 -0.77 -13.61
C TRP A 40 -19.18 -1.82 -14.00
N PRO A 41 -17.95 -1.49 -14.40
CA PRO A 41 -17.40 -0.14 -14.55
C PRO A 41 -17.89 0.56 -15.82
N VAL A 42 -17.65 1.86 -15.91
CA VAL A 42 -17.90 2.61 -17.14
C VAL A 42 -16.88 2.19 -18.20
N THR A 43 -17.36 1.74 -19.38
CA THR A 43 -16.49 1.16 -20.44
C THR A 43 -16.39 2.01 -21.71
N GLY A 44 -17.15 3.10 -21.78
CA GLY A 44 -17.10 4.08 -22.87
C GLY A 44 -16.97 5.48 -22.32
N LEU A 45 -16.00 6.23 -22.78
CA LEU A 45 -15.73 7.61 -22.36
C LEU A 45 -15.53 8.53 -23.55
N THR A 46 -15.87 9.80 -23.33
CA THR A 46 -15.56 10.90 -24.26
C THR A 46 -15.03 12.08 -23.45
N GLU A 47 -14.13 12.85 -24.05
CA GLU A 47 -13.61 14.09 -23.46
C GLU A 47 -14.21 15.27 -24.23
N ASP A 48 -15.26 15.89 -23.66
CA ASP A 48 -15.88 17.11 -24.24
C ASP A 48 -15.15 18.36 -23.73
N TRP A 49 -14.10 18.75 -24.45
CA TRP A 49 -13.26 19.90 -24.11
C TRP A 49 -13.99 21.24 -24.31
N ASP A 50 -15.04 21.32 -25.17
CA ASP A 50 -15.82 22.53 -25.34
C ASP A 50 -16.76 22.77 -24.16
N ALA A 51 -17.45 21.72 -23.70
CA ALA A 51 -18.22 21.77 -22.46
C ALA A 51 -17.32 22.04 -21.25
N ALA A 52 -16.13 21.45 -21.20
CA ALA A 52 -15.14 21.70 -20.13
C ALA A 52 -14.69 23.18 -20.14
N ARG A 53 -14.45 23.76 -21.32
CA ARG A 53 -14.10 25.19 -21.50
C ARG A 53 -15.20 26.10 -21.02
N ALA A 54 -16.45 25.80 -21.36
CA ALA A 54 -17.61 26.55 -20.87
C ALA A 54 -17.73 26.46 -19.34
N ARG A 55 -17.56 25.26 -18.79
CA ARG A 55 -17.60 25.01 -17.35
C ARG A 55 -16.49 25.74 -16.58
N ALA A 56 -15.27 25.74 -17.10
CA ALA A 56 -14.13 26.43 -16.48
C ALA A 56 -14.35 27.95 -16.32
N ARG A 57 -15.31 28.51 -17.05
CA ARG A 57 -15.70 29.94 -17.00
C ARG A 57 -17.00 30.18 -16.21
N SER A 58 -17.75 29.16 -15.86
CA SER A 58 -19.13 29.25 -15.38
C SER A 58 -19.26 29.87 -13.99
N THR A 59 -18.37 29.52 -13.05
CA THR A 59 -18.43 30.00 -11.67
C THR A 59 -17.11 30.60 -11.19
N PRO A 60 -17.11 31.41 -10.11
CA PRO A 60 -15.88 31.94 -9.52
C PRO A 60 -14.88 30.84 -9.16
N GLU A 61 -15.33 29.76 -8.51
CA GLU A 61 -14.49 28.65 -8.04
C GLU A 61 -13.78 27.95 -9.22
N TRP A 62 -14.46 27.79 -10.35
CA TRP A 62 -13.84 27.21 -11.55
C TRP A 62 -12.82 28.16 -12.17
N ARG A 63 -13.08 29.47 -12.15
CA ARG A 63 -12.11 30.46 -12.65
C ARG A 63 -10.87 30.54 -11.77
N GLU A 64 -11.04 30.51 -10.45
CA GLU A 64 -9.95 30.48 -9.49
C GLU A 64 -9.12 29.20 -9.64
N TRP A 65 -9.79 28.04 -9.76
CA TRP A 65 -9.10 26.78 -10.02
C TRP A 65 -8.27 26.84 -11.31
N LEU A 66 -8.84 27.31 -12.41
CA LEU A 66 -8.12 27.45 -13.68
C LEU A 66 -6.94 28.42 -13.56
N ALA A 67 -7.11 29.54 -12.87
CA ALA A 67 -6.03 30.49 -12.61
C ALA A 67 -4.90 29.84 -11.80
N ALA A 68 -5.23 29.04 -10.79
CA ALA A 68 -4.25 28.29 -10.00
C ALA A 68 -3.49 27.24 -10.85
N GLN A 69 -4.20 26.50 -11.74
CA GLN A 69 -3.55 25.56 -12.65
C GLN A 69 -2.56 26.28 -13.61
N ARG A 70 -2.96 27.41 -14.17
CA ARG A 70 -2.10 28.23 -15.01
C ARG A 70 -0.87 28.71 -14.24
N ALA A 71 -1.07 29.31 -13.07
CA ALA A 71 0.03 29.81 -12.23
C ALA A 71 1.02 28.71 -11.88
N ALA A 72 0.56 27.51 -11.51
CA ALA A 72 1.41 26.39 -11.20
C ALA A 72 2.27 25.93 -12.38
N VAL A 73 1.67 25.81 -13.58
CA VAL A 73 2.41 25.42 -14.79
C VAL A 73 3.34 26.57 -15.24
N ASP A 74 2.91 27.82 -15.18
CA ASP A 74 3.70 28.99 -15.56
C ASP A 74 4.95 29.13 -14.64
N GLU A 75 4.75 29.00 -13.34
CA GLU A 75 5.87 29.03 -12.38
C GLU A 75 6.84 27.87 -12.61
N TRP A 76 6.32 26.64 -12.76
CA TRP A 76 7.15 25.48 -13.01
C TRP A 76 7.93 25.58 -14.30
N SER A 77 7.26 25.94 -15.39
CA SER A 77 7.88 26.06 -16.71
C SER A 77 8.92 27.18 -16.80
N ALA A 78 8.77 28.23 -16.00
CA ALA A 78 9.77 29.32 -15.91
C ALA A 78 11.03 28.94 -15.13
N LYS A 79 10.86 28.18 -14.03
CA LYS A 79 11.94 27.97 -13.04
C LYS A 79 12.57 26.58 -13.07
N ARG A 80 11.89 25.56 -13.59
CA ARG A 80 12.29 24.16 -13.40
C ARG A 80 12.65 23.48 -14.72
N ARG A 81 13.77 22.76 -14.71
CA ARG A 81 14.26 21.97 -15.86
C ARG A 81 14.83 20.65 -15.29
N ASP A 82 14.58 19.55 -15.97
CA ASP A 82 15.30 18.31 -15.68
C ASP A 82 16.75 18.43 -16.18
N ASN A 83 17.62 17.67 -15.59
CA ASN A 83 19.05 17.69 -15.88
C ASN A 83 19.54 16.30 -16.25
N VAL A 84 20.19 16.17 -17.41
CA VAL A 84 20.74 14.89 -17.89
C VAL A 84 21.77 14.29 -16.92
N LYS A 85 22.41 15.11 -16.09
CA LYS A 85 23.40 14.68 -15.10
C LYS A 85 22.79 14.14 -13.82
N TRP A 86 21.50 14.37 -13.57
CA TRP A 86 20.85 13.88 -12.38
C TRP A 86 20.58 12.38 -12.47
N ILE A 87 21.00 11.67 -11.45
CA ILE A 87 20.76 10.23 -11.32
C ILE A 87 19.69 10.02 -10.26
N ALA A 88 18.54 9.53 -10.68
CA ALA A 88 17.44 9.22 -9.75
C ALA A 88 17.82 8.06 -8.82
N GLY A 89 17.49 8.23 -7.55
CA GLY A 89 17.56 7.22 -6.50
C GLY A 89 16.17 6.65 -6.18
N TRP A 90 16.11 5.87 -5.13
CA TRP A 90 14.91 5.22 -4.67
C TRP A 90 14.12 6.11 -3.70
N TRP A 91 12.81 6.29 -3.94
CA TRP A 91 11.97 7.15 -3.09
C TRP A 91 11.98 6.73 -1.61
N HIS A 92 12.00 5.43 -1.34
CA HIS A 92 12.03 4.91 0.02
C HIS A 92 13.31 5.25 0.82
N ASP A 93 14.32 5.82 0.15
CA ASP A 93 15.51 6.37 0.79
C ASP A 93 15.31 7.82 1.27
N PHE A 94 14.20 8.48 0.87
CA PHE A 94 13.90 9.87 1.26
C PHE A 94 13.27 9.93 2.65
N VAL A 95 13.99 9.40 3.62
CA VAL A 95 13.55 9.26 5.01
C VAL A 95 14.59 9.77 6.00
N SER A 96 14.12 10.20 7.17
CA SER A 96 14.97 10.55 8.29
C SER A 96 15.78 9.33 8.77
N PRO A 97 17.09 9.46 8.97
CA PRO A 97 17.90 8.38 9.54
C PRO A 97 17.56 8.08 11.01
N ARG A 98 16.84 9.00 11.67
CA ARG A 98 16.50 8.91 13.10
C ARG A 98 15.37 7.91 13.37
N ASP A 99 14.27 7.98 12.61
CA ASP A 99 13.04 7.22 12.88
C ASP A 99 12.36 6.69 11.61
N GLY A 100 12.94 6.93 10.44
CA GLY A 100 12.39 6.48 9.16
C GLY A 100 11.17 7.27 8.66
N SER A 101 10.79 8.38 9.31
CA SER A 101 9.76 9.29 8.79
C SER A 101 10.20 9.91 7.47
N PHE A 102 9.25 10.07 6.52
CA PHE A 102 9.55 10.70 5.25
C PHE A 102 9.97 12.17 5.43
N LEU A 103 10.94 12.59 4.61
CA LEU A 103 11.40 13.98 4.55
C LEU A 103 10.39 14.84 3.79
N ALA A 104 10.35 16.13 4.11
CA ALA A 104 9.59 17.11 3.36
C ALA A 104 10.26 17.36 2.00
N TRP A 105 9.53 17.05 0.91
CA TRP A 105 10.01 17.29 -0.44
C TRP A 105 9.61 18.68 -0.93
N THR A 106 10.55 19.38 -1.55
CA THR A 106 10.34 20.67 -2.22
C THR A 106 10.87 20.63 -3.65
N PRO A 107 10.36 21.48 -4.57
CA PRO A 107 10.81 21.48 -5.96
C PRO A 107 12.20 22.11 -6.17
N ASP A 108 12.76 22.74 -5.16
CA ASP A 108 14.10 23.30 -5.20
C ASP A 108 15.14 22.22 -4.90
N GLU A 109 16.23 22.19 -5.66
CA GLU A 109 17.33 21.26 -5.40
C GLU A 109 17.86 21.48 -3.99
N PRO A 110 17.91 20.42 -3.15
CA PRO A 110 18.24 20.58 -1.75
C PRO A 110 19.72 20.98 -1.56
N GLY A 111 19.95 21.93 -0.66
CA GLY A 111 21.27 22.23 -0.13
C GLY A 111 21.65 21.28 1.01
N GLU A 112 22.85 21.46 1.55
CA GLU A 112 23.50 20.54 2.48
C GLU A 112 22.66 20.20 3.74
N LEU A 113 21.92 21.15 4.30
CA LEU A 113 21.11 21.00 5.53
C LEU A 113 19.67 21.52 5.37
N THR A 114 19.09 21.40 4.18
CA THR A 114 17.73 21.93 3.91
C THR A 114 16.63 20.88 4.03
N LEU A 115 16.99 19.60 4.14
CA LEU A 115 16.02 18.52 4.31
C LEU A 115 15.54 18.43 5.76
N SER A 116 14.26 18.13 5.95
CA SER A 116 13.64 18.01 7.28
C SER A 116 12.53 16.97 7.31
N SER A 117 12.26 16.45 8.51
CA SER A 117 11.10 15.65 8.86
C SER A 117 10.47 16.15 10.16
N PRO A 118 9.30 15.65 10.57
CA PRO A 118 8.71 16.04 11.86
C PRO A 118 9.60 15.79 13.08
N SER A 119 10.46 14.76 13.03
CA SER A 119 11.36 14.37 14.13
C SER A 119 12.79 14.89 13.97
N ASP A 120 13.16 15.37 12.78
CA ASP A 120 14.52 15.82 12.46
C ASP A 120 14.46 17.07 11.58
N PRO A 121 14.68 18.26 12.14
CA PRO A 121 14.54 19.52 11.42
C PRO A 121 15.69 19.82 10.45
N ARG A 122 16.81 19.07 10.53
CA ARG A 122 18.01 19.30 9.69
C ARG A 122 18.69 17.98 9.37
N VAL A 123 18.34 17.41 8.23
CA VAL A 123 18.95 16.17 7.74
C VAL A 123 20.05 16.49 6.76
N GLN A 124 21.25 15.92 6.99
CA GLN A 124 22.40 16.07 6.11
C GLN A 124 22.11 15.48 4.73
N LEU A 125 22.25 16.27 3.68
CA LEU A 125 22.12 15.80 2.30
C LEU A 125 23.24 14.78 1.98
N THR A 126 22.84 13.65 1.42
CA THR A 126 23.76 12.63 0.91
C THR A 126 23.47 12.39 -0.58
N PRO A 127 24.39 11.79 -1.36
CA PRO A 127 24.10 11.40 -2.74
C PRO A 127 22.86 10.53 -2.86
N LYS A 128 22.59 9.68 -1.87
CA LYS A 128 21.43 8.82 -1.80
C LYS A 128 20.13 9.61 -1.65
N LEU A 129 20.10 10.59 -0.73
CA LEU A 129 18.98 11.50 -0.53
C LEU A 129 18.75 12.42 -1.73
N HIS A 130 19.83 12.94 -2.35
CA HIS A 130 19.73 13.70 -3.58
C HIS A 130 19.10 12.88 -4.71
N GLY A 131 19.52 11.63 -4.91
CA GLY A 131 18.90 10.74 -5.89
C GLY A 131 17.41 10.50 -5.63
N ALA A 132 17.02 10.33 -4.37
CA ALA A 132 15.62 10.19 -3.98
C ALA A 132 14.82 11.50 -4.18
N TRP A 133 15.45 12.67 -4.00
CA TRP A 133 14.85 13.94 -4.36
C TRP A 133 14.63 14.07 -5.88
N VAL A 134 15.60 13.63 -6.71
CA VAL A 134 15.47 13.60 -8.19
C VAL A 134 14.28 12.75 -8.62
N PHE A 135 14.02 11.62 -7.95
CA PHE A 135 12.80 10.84 -8.16
C PHE A 135 11.53 11.70 -8.00
N GLY A 136 11.42 12.41 -6.88
CA GLY A 136 10.30 13.33 -6.61
C GLY A 136 10.17 14.42 -7.66
N PHE A 137 11.32 15.00 -8.07
CA PHE A 137 11.36 16.02 -9.12
C PHE A 137 10.82 15.50 -10.45
N ARG A 138 11.30 14.34 -10.95
CA ARG A 138 10.85 13.76 -12.22
C ARG A 138 9.38 13.38 -12.20
N GLY A 139 8.90 12.83 -11.10
CA GLY A 139 7.47 12.54 -10.91
C GLY A 139 6.60 13.80 -10.98
N ARG A 140 7.02 14.89 -10.31
CA ARG A 140 6.32 16.17 -10.38
C ARG A 140 6.41 16.80 -11.76
N HIS A 141 7.58 16.74 -12.41
CA HIS A 141 7.82 17.28 -13.75
C HIS A 141 6.94 16.60 -14.80
N ALA A 142 6.85 15.26 -14.78
CA ALA A 142 5.94 14.50 -15.64
C ALA A 142 4.47 14.91 -15.44
N GLY A 143 4.06 15.17 -14.19
CA GLY A 143 2.74 15.71 -13.86
C GLY A 143 2.51 17.09 -14.47
N MET A 144 3.49 18.00 -14.40
CA MET A 144 3.39 19.34 -14.99
C MET A 144 3.36 19.34 -16.52
N ILE A 145 4.05 18.40 -17.16
CA ILE A 145 3.98 18.20 -18.61
C ILE A 145 2.55 17.81 -19.01
N LEU A 146 1.93 16.88 -18.26
CA LEU A 146 0.55 16.48 -18.49
C LEU A 146 -0.44 17.63 -18.25
N ASP A 147 -0.26 18.39 -17.16
CA ASP A 147 -1.13 19.54 -16.86
C ASP A 147 -0.99 20.66 -17.88
N ALA A 148 0.19 20.91 -18.44
CA ALA A 148 0.40 21.83 -19.55
C ALA A 148 -0.35 21.36 -20.82
N ALA A 149 -0.26 20.06 -21.15
CA ALA A 149 -1.02 19.49 -22.27
C ALA A 149 -2.55 19.62 -22.09
N ARG A 150 -3.03 19.43 -20.85
CA ARG A 150 -4.45 19.65 -20.49
C ARG A 150 -4.85 21.12 -20.61
N LEU A 151 -3.99 22.07 -20.14
CA LEU A 151 -4.22 23.51 -20.29
C LEU A 151 -4.30 23.91 -21.75
N TYR A 152 -3.43 23.38 -22.60
CA TYR A 152 -3.52 23.60 -24.05
C TYR A 152 -4.89 23.15 -24.61
N ARG A 153 -5.32 21.93 -24.31
CA ARG A 153 -6.62 21.40 -24.75
C ARG A 153 -7.79 22.27 -24.27
N LEU A 154 -7.70 22.73 -23.01
CA LEU A 154 -8.77 23.54 -22.42
C LEU A 154 -8.81 24.97 -22.93
N THR A 155 -7.66 25.62 -23.12
CA THR A 155 -7.57 27.07 -23.38
C THR A 155 -7.27 27.42 -24.82
N GLY A 156 -6.63 26.52 -25.56
CA GLY A 156 -6.09 26.77 -26.91
C GLY A 156 -4.76 27.54 -26.88
N GLU A 157 -4.20 27.86 -25.71
CA GLU A 157 -2.94 28.62 -25.62
C GLU A 157 -1.75 27.75 -26.00
N THR A 158 -1.17 28.01 -27.17
CA THR A 158 -0.07 27.21 -27.77
C THR A 158 1.18 27.16 -26.91
N ARG A 159 1.45 28.19 -26.10
CA ARG A 159 2.61 28.22 -25.20
C ARG A 159 2.68 27.00 -24.27
N TYR A 160 1.54 26.48 -23.82
CA TYR A 160 1.48 25.27 -22.98
C TYR A 160 1.80 24.01 -23.80
N ALA A 161 1.31 23.93 -25.02
CA ALA A 161 1.65 22.83 -25.92
C ALA A 161 3.14 22.85 -26.32
N GLU A 162 3.68 24.02 -26.64
CA GLU A 162 5.10 24.20 -26.99
C GLU A 162 6.00 23.77 -25.82
N TRP A 163 5.70 24.21 -24.59
CA TRP A 163 6.48 23.82 -23.44
C TRP A 163 6.38 22.30 -23.18
N ALA A 164 5.18 21.73 -23.12
CA ALA A 164 5.00 20.29 -22.88
C ALA A 164 5.69 19.46 -23.97
N ALA A 165 5.54 19.82 -25.24
CA ALA A 165 6.17 19.15 -26.35
C ALA A 165 7.70 19.27 -26.31
N SER A 166 8.26 20.44 -25.92
CA SER A 166 9.71 20.62 -25.76
C SER A 166 10.30 19.73 -24.68
N GLN A 167 9.53 19.42 -23.61
CA GLN A 167 9.97 18.48 -22.59
C GLN A 167 9.97 17.03 -23.13
N LEU A 168 8.96 16.63 -23.89
CA LEU A 168 8.95 15.32 -24.55
C LEU A 168 10.10 15.19 -25.56
N ASP A 169 10.44 16.26 -26.29
CA ASP A 169 11.63 16.30 -27.17
C ASP A 169 12.92 16.13 -26.38
N PHE A 170 13.04 16.81 -25.22
CA PHE A 170 14.18 16.66 -24.33
C PHE A 170 14.37 15.20 -23.90
N TYR A 171 13.29 14.51 -23.45
CA TYR A 171 13.37 13.11 -23.10
C TYR A 171 13.68 12.22 -24.31
N ALA A 172 13.07 12.47 -25.47
CA ALA A 172 13.35 11.69 -26.69
C ALA A 172 14.79 11.87 -27.18
N ALA A 173 15.38 13.05 -27.00
CA ALA A 173 16.77 13.32 -27.38
C ALA A 173 17.79 12.66 -26.44
N ASN A 174 17.43 12.50 -25.16
CA ASN A 174 18.40 12.12 -24.12
C ASN A 174 18.11 10.74 -23.48
N PHE A 175 16.99 10.07 -23.79
CA PHE A 175 16.61 8.83 -23.12
C PHE A 175 17.71 7.75 -23.16
N LEU A 176 18.34 7.58 -24.31
CA LEU A 176 19.40 6.58 -24.50
C LEU A 176 20.74 6.98 -23.89
N GLU A 177 20.92 8.26 -23.57
CA GLU A 177 22.15 8.82 -22.95
C GLU A 177 22.20 8.57 -21.44
N TRP A 178 21.03 8.46 -20.77
CA TRP A 178 21.02 8.10 -19.35
C TRP A 178 21.57 6.70 -19.12
N PRO A 179 22.35 6.49 -18.04
CA PRO A 179 22.92 5.20 -17.73
C PRO A 179 21.85 4.11 -17.62
N LEU A 180 22.04 3.01 -18.34
CA LEU A 180 21.20 1.84 -18.21
C LEU A 180 21.48 1.15 -16.87
N LYS A 181 20.49 1.10 -16.00
CA LYS A 181 20.54 0.39 -14.73
C LYS A 181 20.11 -1.06 -14.91
N THR A 182 20.63 -1.93 -14.05
CA THR A 182 20.33 -3.36 -14.06
C THR A 182 19.85 -3.82 -12.71
N LEU A 183 19.00 -4.83 -12.70
CA LEU A 183 18.62 -5.59 -11.51
C LEU A 183 19.82 -6.41 -11.00
N ALA A 184 19.68 -7.03 -9.82
CA ALA A 184 20.73 -7.84 -9.20
C ALA A 184 21.13 -9.05 -10.06
N ASP A 185 20.24 -9.55 -10.91
CA ASP A 185 20.49 -10.64 -11.87
C ASP A 185 21.08 -10.17 -13.21
N GLY A 186 21.39 -8.87 -13.34
CA GLY A 186 21.92 -8.27 -14.57
C GLY A 186 20.86 -7.87 -15.59
N THR A 187 19.57 -8.08 -15.34
CA THR A 187 18.50 -7.70 -16.26
C THR A 187 18.42 -6.17 -16.38
N PRO A 188 18.51 -5.59 -17.59
CA PRO A 188 18.30 -4.16 -17.81
C PRO A 188 16.91 -3.73 -17.36
N CYS A 189 16.78 -2.64 -16.60
CA CYS A 189 15.49 -2.27 -15.99
C CYS A 189 15.04 -0.84 -16.25
N CYS A 190 15.92 0.12 -16.29
CA CYS A 190 15.52 1.53 -16.23
C CYS A 190 16.67 2.49 -16.59
N ARG A 191 16.33 3.72 -16.95
CA ARG A 191 17.27 4.81 -17.25
C ARG A 191 16.96 6.09 -16.48
N LEU A 192 15.72 6.57 -16.54
CA LEU A 192 15.28 7.81 -15.89
C LEU A 192 15.05 7.66 -14.39
N ALA A 193 14.57 6.49 -13.95
CA ALA A 193 14.23 6.22 -12.57
C ALA A 193 15.25 5.28 -11.90
N TRP A 194 15.06 5.00 -10.61
CA TRP A 194 15.83 4.00 -9.87
C TRP A 194 15.42 2.57 -10.23
N GLN A 195 14.12 2.35 -10.45
CA GLN A 195 13.53 1.05 -10.75
C GLN A 195 12.48 1.16 -11.86
N SER A 196 12.17 0.04 -12.47
CA SER A 196 11.21 -0.06 -13.57
C SER A 196 9.79 0.35 -13.21
N LEU A 197 9.41 0.30 -11.93
CA LEU A 197 8.14 0.82 -11.42
C LEU A 197 7.99 2.32 -11.73
N ASP A 198 9.00 3.09 -11.36
CA ASP A 198 8.98 4.55 -11.46
C ASP A 198 9.05 5.02 -12.92
N GLU A 199 9.78 4.26 -13.75
CA GLU A 199 9.75 4.42 -15.21
C GLU A 199 8.31 4.29 -15.72
N ALA A 200 7.63 3.19 -15.37
CA ALA A 200 6.27 2.91 -15.82
C ALA A 200 5.27 3.99 -15.38
N VAL A 201 5.33 4.43 -14.12
CA VAL A 201 4.47 5.49 -13.57
C VAL A 201 4.58 6.79 -14.37
N ASN A 202 5.81 7.18 -14.72
CA ASN A 202 6.04 8.41 -15.47
C ASN A 202 5.73 8.25 -16.96
N LEU A 203 6.00 7.08 -17.55
CA LEU A 203 5.68 6.81 -18.95
C LEU A 203 4.17 6.94 -19.22
N VAL A 204 3.30 6.47 -18.31
CA VAL A 204 1.84 6.68 -18.41
C VAL A 204 1.51 8.18 -18.53
N ARG A 205 2.18 9.04 -17.75
CA ARG A 205 1.96 10.50 -17.79
C ARG A 205 2.47 11.12 -19.08
N TYR A 206 3.67 10.74 -19.53
CA TYR A 206 4.24 11.24 -20.80
C TYR A 206 3.40 10.87 -22.01
N VAL A 207 2.95 9.62 -22.10
CA VAL A 207 2.07 9.17 -23.20
C VAL A 207 0.71 9.86 -23.15
N SER A 208 0.14 10.06 -21.94
CA SER A 208 -1.11 10.80 -21.76
C SER A 208 -0.98 12.27 -22.21
N ALA A 209 0.16 12.90 -21.90
CA ALA A 209 0.44 14.26 -22.39
C ALA A 209 0.58 14.28 -23.91
N ALA A 210 1.34 13.36 -24.50
CA ALA A 210 1.53 13.25 -25.95
C ALA A 210 0.19 13.09 -26.69
N ARG A 211 -0.73 12.25 -26.17
CA ARG A 211 -2.10 12.10 -26.72
C ARG A 211 -2.85 13.43 -26.78
N LEU A 212 -2.74 14.24 -25.74
CA LEU A 212 -3.41 15.55 -25.69
C LEU A 212 -2.77 16.59 -26.62
N LEU A 213 -1.52 16.37 -27.02
CA LEU A 213 -0.77 17.22 -27.94
C LEU A 213 -0.90 16.83 -29.42
N ASP A 214 -1.66 15.77 -29.74
CA ASP A 214 -1.77 15.26 -31.13
C ASP A 214 -2.12 16.31 -32.19
N ALA A 215 -2.99 17.27 -31.86
CA ALA A 215 -3.38 18.34 -32.77
C ALA A 215 -2.27 19.42 -32.93
N HIS A 216 -1.26 19.45 -32.04
CA HIS A 216 -0.16 20.41 -32.08
C HIS A 216 1.13 19.81 -32.64
N ALA A 217 1.40 18.53 -32.34
CA ALA A 217 2.61 17.85 -32.77
C ALA A 217 2.56 17.40 -34.22
N SER A 218 3.63 17.69 -35.01
CA SER A 218 3.74 17.15 -36.35
C SER A 218 3.87 15.62 -36.35
N PRO A 219 3.53 14.92 -37.44
CA PRO A 219 3.71 13.48 -37.56
C PRO A 219 5.15 13.05 -37.27
N GLU A 220 6.15 13.79 -37.73
CA GLU A 220 7.59 13.51 -37.54
C GLU A 220 7.97 13.63 -36.06
N ARG A 221 7.43 14.63 -35.35
CA ARG A 221 7.66 14.85 -33.95
C ARG A 221 7.08 13.70 -33.11
N ARG A 222 5.83 13.29 -33.45
CA ARG A 222 5.18 12.11 -32.83
C ARG A 222 6.00 10.84 -33.05
N GLN A 223 6.47 10.58 -34.27
CA GLN A 223 7.32 9.42 -34.57
C GLN A 223 8.64 9.47 -33.81
N THR A 224 9.21 10.65 -33.58
CA THR A 224 10.41 10.83 -32.76
C THR A 224 10.15 10.44 -31.31
N TRP A 225 9.04 10.89 -30.69
CA TRP A 225 8.67 10.49 -29.33
C TRP A 225 8.45 8.97 -29.23
N ILE A 226 7.72 8.38 -30.19
CA ILE A 226 7.47 6.95 -30.21
C ILE A 226 8.78 6.17 -30.37
N GLY A 227 9.61 6.51 -31.37
CA GLY A 227 10.77 5.72 -31.75
C GLY A 227 11.97 5.89 -30.84
N LYS A 228 12.20 7.09 -30.26
CA LYS A 228 13.38 7.38 -29.44
C LYS A 228 13.13 7.38 -27.93
N PHE A 229 11.87 7.36 -27.50
CA PHE A 229 11.52 7.42 -26.08
C PHE A 229 10.52 6.33 -25.70
N PHE A 230 9.27 6.41 -26.16
CA PHE A 230 8.19 5.56 -25.64
C PHE A 230 8.39 4.08 -25.95
N ARG A 231 8.74 3.72 -27.17
CA ARG A 231 8.95 2.32 -27.55
C ARG A 231 10.20 1.73 -26.90
N PRO A 232 11.39 2.38 -26.90
CA PRO A 232 12.55 1.88 -26.18
C PRO A 232 12.28 1.68 -24.68
N GLU A 233 11.54 2.57 -24.04
CA GLU A 233 11.18 2.45 -22.63
C GLU A 233 10.19 1.28 -22.41
N ALA A 234 9.14 1.16 -23.25
CA ALA A 234 8.20 0.06 -23.19
C ALA A 234 8.88 -1.31 -23.39
N GLU A 235 9.86 -1.42 -24.30
CA GLU A 235 10.64 -2.63 -24.53
C GLU A 235 11.56 -2.97 -23.33
N LEU A 236 12.09 -1.95 -22.66
CA LEU A 236 12.87 -2.12 -21.43
C LEU A 236 11.99 -2.65 -20.30
N LEU A 237 10.81 -2.07 -20.11
CA LEU A 237 9.83 -2.51 -19.13
C LEU A 237 9.32 -3.94 -19.41
N ASP A 238 9.12 -4.31 -20.67
CA ASP A 238 8.61 -5.64 -21.06
C ASP A 238 9.55 -6.79 -20.66
N ARG A 239 10.84 -6.51 -20.46
CA ARG A 239 11.86 -7.50 -20.04
C ARG A 239 11.93 -7.71 -18.53
N THR A 240 11.32 -6.81 -17.75
CA THR A 240 11.41 -6.82 -16.29
C THR A 240 10.13 -7.39 -15.65
N MET A 241 10.20 -7.77 -14.40
CA MET A 241 9.08 -8.21 -13.55
C MET A 241 8.15 -9.23 -14.25
N GLN A 242 8.74 -10.33 -14.75
CA GLN A 242 8.02 -11.40 -15.45
C GLN A 242 7.26 -12.32 -14.47
N ARG A 243 6.40 -11.72 -13.61
CA ARG A 243 5.58 -12.43 -12.63
C ARG A 243 4.32 -11.63 -12.30
N ILE A 244 3.40 -12.22 -11.53
CA ILE A 244 2.28 -11.50 -10.94
C ILE A 244 2.84 -10.61 -9.82
N HIS A 245 2.60 -9.28 -9.93
CA HIS A 245 3.15 -8.31 -9.00
C HIS A 245 2.54 -6.92 -9.24
N ASN A 246 2.43 -6.08 -8.20
CA ASN A 246 1.95 -4.71 -8.36
C ASN A 246 2.80 -3.89 -9.37
N ILE A 247 4.13 -4.06 -9.36
CA ILE A 247 5.04 -3.42 -10.32
C ILE A 247 4.71 -3.84 -11.76
N ALA A 248 4.41 -5.13 -11.98
CA ALA A 248 4.03 -5.62 -13.31
C ALA A 248 2.72 -4.97 -13.78
N CYS A 249 1.76 -4.69 -12.89
CA CYS A 249 0.54 -3.96 -13.24
C CYS A 249 0.87 -2.57 -13.83
N TRP A 250 1.78 -1.83 -13.21
CA TRP A 250 2.24 -0.52 -13.72
C TRP A 250 2.93 -0.64 -15.07
N GLN A 251 3.84 -1.62 -15.20
CA GLN A 251 4.57 -1.84 -16.45
C GLN A 251 3.65 -2.22 -17.60
N ARG A 252 2.75 -3.18 -17.39
CA ARG A 252 1.78 -3.60 -18.42
C ARG A 252 0.82 -2.47 -18.79
N SER A 253 0.39 -1.66 -17.82
CA SER A 253 -0.39 -0.44 -18.06
C SER A 253 0.38 0.56 -18.94
N ALA A 254 1.63 0.85 -18.61
CA ALA A 254 2.47 1.77 -19.38
C ALA A 254 2.73 1.27 -20.82
N ILE A 255 3.05 -0.02 -20.99
CA ILE A 255 3.23 -0.63 -22.32
C ILE A 255 1.94 -0.54 -23.13
N ALA A 256 0.78 -0.79 -22.52
CA ALA A 256 -0.51 -0.67 -23.19
C ALA A 256 -0.85 0.78 -23.59
N HIS A 257 -0.45 1.78 -22.78
CA HIS A 257 -0.57 3.19 -23.17
C HIS A 257 0.26 3.51 -24.42
N VAL A 258 1.51 3.03 -24.47
CA VAL A 258 2.35 3.19 -25.67
C VAL A 258 1.72 2.50 -26.87
N ALA A 259 1.20 1.29 -26.71
CA ALA A 259 0.53 0.52 -27.75
C ALA A 259 -0.69 1.27 -28.33
N LEU A 260 -1.54 1.82 -27.47
CA LEU A 260 -2.71 2.60 -27.87
C LEU A 260 -2.29 3.89 -28.63
N TYR A 261 -1.29 4.61 -28.10
CA TYR A 261 -0.81 5.84 -28.71
C TYR A 261 -0.15 5.62 -30.08
N ALA A 262 0.65 4.55 -30.19
CA ALA A 262 1.36 4.19 -31.43
C ALA A 262 0.49 3.44 -32.44
N GLY A 263 -0.73 3.01 -32.09
CA GLY A 263 -1.56 2.12 -32.92
C GLY A 263 -0.96 0.73 -33.12
N ASP A 264 -0.22 0.21 -32.12
CA ASP A 264 0.51 -1.07 -32.19
C ASP A 264 -0.29 -2.19 -31.54
N ASP A 265 -1.06 -2.94 -32.34
CA ASP A 265 -1.87 -4.06 -31.84
C ASP A 265 -1.04 -5.26 -31.36
N ALA A 266 0.19 -5.44 -31.82
CA ALA A 266 1.06 -6.51 -31.35
C ALA A 266 1.55 -6.20 -29.93
N LEU A 267 1.97 -4.96 -29.69
CA LEU A 267 2.37 -4.49 -28.37
C LEU A 267 1.17 -4.48 -27.40
N TRP A 268 -0.03 -4.11 -27.88
CA TRP A 268 -1.26 -4.19 -27.10
C TRP A 268 -1.54 -5.62 -26.63
N ARG A 269 -1.52 -6.61 -27.53
CA ARG A 269 -1.73 -8.01 -27.17
C ARG A 269 -0.69 -8.51 -26.17
N ARG A 270 0.57 -8.10 -26.28
CA ARG A 270 1.60 -8.45 -25.30
C ARG A 270 1.30 -7.87 -23.93
N ALA A 271 0.89 -6.62 -23.85
CA ALA A 271 0.54 -5.99 -22.59
C ALA A 271 -0.70 -6.61 -21.91
N ILE A 272 -1.68 -7.05 -22.67
CA ILE A 272 -2.97 -7.54 -22.17
C ILE A 272 -2.98 -9.06 -21.98
N ASP A 273 -2.57 -9.84 -22.99
CA ASP A 273 -2.86 -11.27 -23.09
C ASP A 273 -1.66 -12.18 -22.78
N ALA A 274 -0.43 -11.64 -22.67
CA ALA A 274 0.76 -12.42 -22.34
C ALA A 274 0.64 -13.10 -20.95
N PRO A 275 1.47 -14.11 -20.63
CA PRO A 275 1.44 -14.79 -19.33
C PRO A 275 1.56 -13.86 -18.11
N THR A 276 2.19 -12.70 -18.28
CA THR A 276 2.28 -11.65 -17.26
C THR A 276 1.46 -10.40 -17.62
N GLY A 277 0.61 -10.49 -18.65
CA GLY A 277 -0.27 -9.41 -19.11
C GLY A 277 -1.39 -9.10 -18.12
N ILE A 278 -2.12 -8.02 -18.38
CA ILE A 278 -3.16 -7.48 -17.49
C ILE A 278 -4.20 -8.54 -17.09
N ARG A 279 -4.66 -9.39 -18.02
CA ARG A 279 -5.63 -10.45 -17.73
C ARG A 279 -5.13 -11.40 -16.64
N ASN A 280 -3.88 -11.83 -16.76
CA ASN A 280 -3.28 -12.75 -15.81
C ASN A 280 -2.89 -12.04 -14.49
N GLN A 281 -2.49 -10.75 -14.52
CA GLN A 281 -2.31 -9.96 -13.31
C GLN A 281 -3.61 -9.89 -12.49
N VAL A 282 -4.75 -9.67 -13.14
CA VAL A 282 -6.06 -9.61 -12.49
C VAL A 282 -6.52 -11.00 -12.03
N LEU A 283 -6.40 -12.02 -12.89
CA LEU A 283 -6.84 -13.39 -12.59
C LEU A 283 -6.11 -13.99 -11.39
N ASN A 284 -4.79 -13.83 -11.35
CA ASN A 284 -3.91 -14.45 -10.36
C ASN A 284 -3.51 -13.53 -9.21
N GLY A 285 -3.63 -12.21 -9.36
CA GLY A 285 -3.20 -11.25 -8.34
C GLY A 285 -4.34 -10.73 -7.46
N ILE A 286 -5.57 -10.67 -7.96
CA ILE A 286 -6.74 -10.30 -7.18
C ILE A 286 -7.35 -11.58 -6.59
N THR A 287 -7.45 -11.67 -5.25
CA THR A 287 -8.01 -12.81 -4.54
C THR A 287 -9.52 -12.95 -4.76
N GLY A 288 -10.10 -14.06 -4.35
CA GLY A 288 -11.57 -14.25 -4.36
C GLY A 288 -12.32 -13.26 -3.46
N ASP A 289 -11.62 -12.67 -2.49
CA ASP A 289 -12.14 -11.63 -1.59
C ASP A 289 -11.98 -10.21 -2.15
N TYR A 290 -11.50 -10.08 -3.38
CA TYR A 290 -11.15 -8.80 -4.01
C TYR A 290 -10.12 -7.99 -3.23
N LEU A 291 -9.10 -8.66 -2.68
CA LEU A 291 -7.90 -8.06 -2.14
C LEU A 291 -6.71 -8.39 -3.03
N TRP A 292 -5.69 -7.54 -3.03
CA TRP A 292 -4.45 -7.83 -3.73
C TRP A 292 -3.65 -8.89 -2.97
N PHE A 293 -3.13 -9.91 -3.66
CA PHE A 293 -2.51 -11.10 -3.05
C PHE A 293 -1.26 -10.81 -2.19
N GLU A 294 -0.62 -9.66 -2.36
CA GLU A 294 0.49 -9.20 -1.52
C GLU A 294 0.03 -8.75 -0.13
N GLN A 295 -1.28 -8.78 0.13
CA GLN A 295 -1.98 -8.65 1.42
C GLN A 295 -1.88 -7.29 2.11
N SER A 296 -1.05 -6.36 1.64
CA SER A 296 -1.08 -4.98 2.11
C SER A 296 -2.28 -4.24 1.51
N LEU A 297 -3.18 -3.73 2.34
CA LEU A 297 -4.36 -2.99 1.87
C LEU A 297 -4.00 -1.68 1.13
N GLY A 298 -2.80 -1.15 1.40
CA GLY A 298 -2.24 -0.04 0.63
C GLY A 298 -2.01 -0.39 -0.84
N TYR A 299 -1.60 -1.61 -1.12
CA TYR A 299 -1.39 -2.10 -2.48
C TYR A 299 -2.68 -2.35 -3.24
N ASN A 300 -3.84 -2.53 -2.58
CA ASN A 300 -5.12 -2.55 -3.28
C ASN A 300 -5.32 -1.27 -4.09
N GLN A 301 -5.27 -0.11 -3.43
CA GLN A 301 -5.42 1.18 -4.11
C GLN A 301 -4.27 1.46 -5.08
N TYR A 302 -3.07 0.99 -4.78
CA TYR A 302 -1.90 1.17 -5.63
C TYR A 302 -2.05 0.45 -6.98
N VAL A 303 -2.60 -0.77 -6.98
CA VAL A 303 -2.93 -1.53 -8.20
C VAL A 303 -4.09 -0.87 -8.96
N VAL A 304 -5.10 -0.35 -8.27
CA VAL A 304 -6.16 0.46 -8.93
C VAL A 304 -5.54 1.66 -9.63
N SER A 305 -4.61 2.37 -8.99
CA SER A 305 -3.90 3.51 -9.58
C SER A 305 -3.03 3.14 -10.79
N ALA A 306 -2.55 1.90 -10.84
CA ALA A 306 -1.79 1.37 -11.97
C ALA A 306 -2.68 1.08 -13.19
N LEU A 307 -3.85 0.49 -12.97
CA LEU A 307 -4.69 -0.09 -14.02
C LEU A 307 -5.82 0.85 -14.48
N GLU A 308 -6.38 1.68 -13.59
CA GLU A 308 -7.46 2.61 -13.95
C GLU A 308 -7.09 3.52 -15.12
N PRO A 309 -5.90 4.15 -15.19
CA PRO A 309 -5.53 4.99 -16.34
C PRO A 309 -5.53 4.21 -17.66
N LEU A 310 -5.13 2.94 -17.65
CA LEU A 310 -5.21 2.08 -18.83
C LEU A 310 -6.66 1.83 -19.24
N PHE A 311 -7.52 1.43 -18.28
CA PHE A 311 -8.93 1.17 -18.58
C PHE A 311 -9.65 2.43 -19.07
N ARG A 312 -9.29 3.60 -18.52
CA ARG A 312 -9.76 4.90 -18.98
C ARG A 312 -9.34 5.18 -20.41
N TYR A 313 -8.05 4.97 -20.74
CA TYR A 313 -7.58 5.17 -22.10
C TYR A 313 -8.21 4.16 -23.08
N ALA A 314 -8.35 2.89 -22.67
CA ALA A 314 -9.04 1.88 -23.47
C ALA A 314 -10.52 2.26 -23.72
N ALA A 315 -11.22 2.83 -22.73
CA ALA A 315 -12.59 3.31 -22.87
C ALA A 315 -12.69 4.49 -23.86
N LEU A 316 -11.75 5.44 -23.82
CA LEU A 316 -11.63 6.55 -24.78
C LEU A 316 -11.31 6.05 -26.20
N ALA A 317 -10.51 4.99 -26.33
CA ALA A 317 -10.13 4.38 -27.59
C ALA A 317 -11.15 3.35 -28.14
N GLY A 318 -12.33 3.22 -27.51
CA GLY A 318 -13.37 2.26 -27.90
C GLY A 318 -13.09 0.79 -27.58
N ARG A 319 -12.04 0.51 -26.78
CA ARG A 319 -11.63 -0.85 -26.38
C ARG A 319 -12.09 -1.25 -24.97
N GLY A 320 -12.80 -0.38 -24.23
CA GLY A 320 -13.15 -0.61 -22.82
C GLY A 320 -14.00 -1.85 -22.58
N LYS A 321 -14.92 -2.19 -23.50
CA LYS A 321 -15.75 -3.41 -23.38
C LYS A 321 -14.94 -4.71 -23.41
N ALA A 322 -13.78 -4.73 -24.08
CA ALA A 322 -12.93 -5.91 -24.14
C ALA A 322 -12.21 -6.23 -22.81
N LEU A 323 -12.24 -5.30 -21.86
CA LEU A 323 -11.57 -5.38 -20.56
C LEU A 323 -12.55 -5.18 -19.39
N ILE A 324 -13.85 -5.41 -19.60
CA ILE A 324 -14.88 -5.11 -18.58
C ILE A 324 -14.68 -5.93 -17.30
N GLU A 325 -14.35 -7.20 -17.43
CA GLU A 325 -14.16 -8.09 -16.27
C GLU A 325 -12.90 -7.70 -15.47
N GLU A 326 -11.81 -7.42 -16.17
CA GLU A 326 -10.55 -6.98 -15.55
C GLU A 326 -10.72 -5.63 -14.87
N SER A 327 -11.41 -4.70 -15.53
CA SER A 327 -11.69 -3.38 -14.97
C SER A 327 -12.61 -3.49 -13.74
N ALA A 328 -13.68 -4.27 -13.81
CA ALA A 328 -14.59 -4.47 -12.68
C ALA A 328 -13.89 -5.11 -11.48
N ALA A 329 -13.09 -6.16 -11.71
CA ALA A 329 -12.31 -6.80 -10.65
C ALA A 329 -11.32 -5.82 -10.01
N THR A 330 -10.63 -5.00 -10.83
CA THR A 330 -9.71 -3.97 -10.34
C THR A 330 -10.45 -2.90 -9.52
N GLY A 331 -11.60 -2.42 -9.97
CA GLY A 331 -12.39 -1.45 -9.20
C GLY A 331 -12.85 -2.01 -7.85
N ASN A 332 -13.12 -3.31 -7.75
CA ASN A 332 -13.49 -3.94 -6.48
C ASN A 332 -12.36 -3.91 -5.43
N LEU A 333 -11.09 -3.78 -5.83
CA LEU A 333 -9.98 -3.52 -4.90
C LEU A 333 -10.17 -2.20 -4.14
N LEU A 334 -10.86 -1.22 -4.72
CA LEU A 334 -11.19 0.04 -4.06
C LEU A 334 -12.31 -0.13 -3.03
N LEU A 335 -13.24 -1.08 -3.27
CA LEU A 335 -14.45 -1.26 -2.47
C LEU A 335 -14.26 -2.26 -1.33
N SER A 336 -13.53 -3.35 -1.54
CA SER A 336 -13.38 -4.43 -0.57
C SER A 336 -12.86 -3.98 0.82
N PRO A 337 -11.89 -3.04 0.94
CA PRO A 337 -11.43 -2.57 2.25
C PRO A 337 -12.51 -1.87 3.08
N ILE A 338 -13.57 -1.33 2.46
CA ILE A 338 -14.69 -0.71 3.17
C ILE A 338 -15.32 -1.69 4.18
N LEU A 339 -15.33 -2.98 3.83
CA LEU A 339 -15.91 -4.05 4.65
C LEU A 339 -14.94 -4.59 5.71
N LEU A 340 -13.73 -4.07 5.79
CA LEU A 340 -12.71 -4.41 6.79
C LEU A 340 -12.51 -3.32 7.84
N ARG A 341 -13.07 -2.12 7.63
CA ARG A 341 -12.85 -0.96 8.49
C ARG A 341 -13.28 -1.22 9.92
N PHE A 342 -12.54 -0.71 10.86
CA PHE A 342 -12.94 -0.60 12.27
C PHE A 342 -14.05 0.45 12.46
N PRO A 343 -14.75 0.45 13.60
CA PRO A 343 -15.80 1.46 13.88
C PRO A 343 -15.30 2.90 13.81
N SER A 344 -14.04 3.16 14.16
CA SER A 344 -13.38 4.47 13.98
C SER A 344 -13.20 4.88 12.51
N GLY A 345 -13.42 3.97 11.57
CA GLY A 345 -13.13 4.15 10.15
C GLY A 345 -11.68 3.78 9.76
N LEU A 346 -10.81 3.46 10.71
CA LEU A 346 -9.46 2.97 10.41
C LEU A 346 -9.52 1.61 9.70
N LEU A 347 -8.59 1.41 8.77
CA LEU A 347 -8.35 0.11 8.16
C LEU A 347 -7.32 -0.68 8.99
N PRO A 348 -7.44 -2.02 9.01
CA PRO A 348 -6.31 -2.87 9.35
C PRO A 348 -5.10 -2.53 8.47
N ASN A 349 -3.90 -2.70 8.99
CA ASN A 349 -2.67 -2.31 8.28
C ASN A 349 -1.68 -3.48 8.15
N PRO A 350 -2.10 -4.66 7.66
CA PRO A 350 -1.22 -5.81 7.52
C PRO A 350 -0.16 -5.57 6.45
N ALA A 351 0.92 -6.34 6.53
CA ALA A 351 2.05 -6.33 5.62
C ALA A 351 2.79 -4.98 5.59
N ASP A 352 3.67 -4.75 4.64
CA ASP A 352 4.53 -3.59 4.63
C ASP A 352 3.88 -2.35 3.98
N SER A 353 2.81 -1.87 4.56
CA SER A 353 2.15 -0.62 4.14
C SER A 353 2.88 0.59 4.69
N THR A 354 3.45 1.42 3.82
CA THR A 354 4.06 2.70 4.21
C THR A 354 3.03 3.83 4.33
N GLY A 355 3.37 4.88 5.09
CA GLY A 355 2.54 6.09 5.20
C GLY A 355 1.48 6.05 6.30
N GLY A 356 1.61 5.12 7.25
CA GLY A 356 0.79 5.05 8.46
C GLY A 356 -0.61 4.47 8.24
N LEU A 357 -1.48 4.68 9.23
CA LEU A 357 -2.84 4.17 9.23
C LEU A 357 -3.74 4.91 8.23
N ARG A 358 -4.68 4.19 7.64
CA ARG A 358 -5.60 4.71 6.63
C ARG A 358 -7.04 4.56 7.08
N HIS A 359 -7.90 5.43 6.58
CA HIS A 359 -9.35 5.36 6.81
C HIS A 359 -10.09 4.83 5.58
N ALA A 360 -11.17 4.10 5.79
CA ALA A 360 -12.09 3.67 4.75
C ALA A 360 -13.56 3.95 5.15
N PRO A 361 -14.39 4.40 4.19
CA PRO A 361 -13.96 4.75 2.84
C PRO A 361 -13.12 6.03 2.88
N SER A 362 -12.01 6.05 2.17
CA SER A 362 -11.36 7.33 1.91
C SER A 362 -12.22 8.11 0.90
N PRO A 363 -12.87 9.22 1.29
CA PRO A 363 -13.70 9.99 0.35
C PRO A 363 -12.88 10.43 -0.86
N GLN A 364 -11.62 10.77 -0.64
CA GLN A 364 -10.70 11.15 -1.70
C GLN A 364 -10.40 9.98 -2.65
N ALA A 365 -10.19 8.76 -2.13
CA ALA A 365 -9.94 7.59 -2.97
C ALA A 365 -11.15 7.25 -3.84
N LEU A 366 -12.37 7.22 -3.26
CA LEU A 366 -13.59 6.97 -4.03
C LEU A 366 -13.85 8.05 -5.07
N ALA A 367 -13.54 9.32 -4.75
CA ALA A 367 -13.68 10.43 -5.67
C ALA A 367 -12.58 10.47 -6.74
N SER A 368 -11.40 9.92 -6.49
CA SER A 368 -10.31 9.88 -7.49
C SER A 368 -10.57 8.91 -8.64
N PHE A 369 -11.46 7.91 -8.43
CA PHE A 369 -11.73 6.86 -9.41
C PHE A 369 -13.19 6.83 -9.90
N TYR A 370 -14.00 7.85 -9.56
CA TYR A 370 -15.44 7.83 -9.83
C TYR A 370 -15.79 7.80 -11.33
N VAL A 371 -14.87 8.20 -12.20
CA VAL A 371 -15.11 8.26 -13.66
C VAL A 371 -15.36 6.85 -14.21
N LEU A 372 -14.57 5.87 -13.80
CA LEU A 372 -14.78 4.47 -14.17
C LEU A 372 -15.58 3.69 -13.13
N TYR A 373 -15.43 4.04 -11.85
CA TYR A 373 -15.97 3.30 -10.70
C TYR A 373 -16.92 4.18 -9.87
N PRO A 374 -18.06 4.64 -10.45
CA PRO A 374 -18.95 5.54 -9.74
C PRO A 374 -19.62 4.84 -8.55
N THR A 375 -19.46 5.45 -7.38
CA THR A 375 -20.15 5.08 -6.14
C THR A 375 -20.95 6.28 -5.63
N PRO A 376 -22.07 6.12 -4.90
CA PRO A 376 -22.84 7.25 -4.38
C PRO A 376 -21.99 8.20 -3.53
N LEU A 377 -21.14 7.65 -2.66
CA LEU A 377 -20.23 8.44 -1.81
C LEU A 377 -19.13 9.13 -2.61
N GLY A 378 -18.52 8.43 -3.57
CA GLY A 378 -17.50 8.99 -4.44
C GLY A 378 -18.02 10.14 -5.28
N LEU A 379 -19.19 9.99 -5.88
CA LEU A 379 -19.86 11.04 -6.67
C LEU A 379 -20.20 12.26 -5.82
N ARG A 380 -20.76 12.06 -4.60
CA ARG A 380 -21.06 13.15 -3.68
C ARG A 380 -19.80 13.93 -3.30
N HIS A 381 -18.72 13.24 -3.00
CA HIS A 381 -17.46 13.90 -2.65
C HIS A 381 -16.86 14.60 -3.88
N ALA A 382 -16.83 13.94 -5.04
CA ALA A 382 -16.32 14.51 -6.29
C ALA A 382 -17.05 15.82 -6.68
N ALA A 383 -18.35 15.92 -6.42
CA ALA A 383 -19.13 17.14 -6.70
C ALA A 383 -18.61 18.40 -5.99
N GLY A 384 -17.98 18.23 -4.82
CA GLY A 384 -17.31 19.28 -4.08
C GLY A 384 -15.90 19.65 -4.59
N LEU A 385 -15.31 18.81 -5.45
CA LEU A 385 -13.94 19.02 -5.93
C LEU A 385 -13.91 19.86 -7.21
N ARG A 386 -12.80 20.57 -7.38
CA ARG A 386 -12.42 21.23 -8.63
C ARG A 386 -11.09 20.63 -9.08
N ASN A 387 -11.15 19.77 -10.11
CA ASN A 387 -10.00 19.12 -10.70
C ASN A 387 -10.30 18.75 -12.17
N TRP A 388 -9.32 18.16 -12.86
CA TRP A 388 -9.46 17.79 -14.28
C TRP A 388 -10.59 16.78 -14.52
N ASP A 389 -10.78 15.83 -13.61
CA ASP A 389 -11.82 14.80 -13.76
C ASP A 389 -13.22 15.41 -13.64
N THR A 390 -13.46 16.23 -12.60
CA THR A 390 -14.76 16.87 -12.41
C THR A 390 -15.05 17.97 -13.43
N LEU A 391 -14.00 18.52 -14.06
CA LEU A 391 -14.15 19.43 -15.18
C LEU A 391 -14.60 18.71 -16.47
N LEU A 392 -14.00 17.57 -16.79
CA LEU A 392 -14.29 16.79 -18.01
C LEU A 392 -15.54 15.92 -17.84
N HIS A 393 -15.71 15.32 -16.69
CA HIS A 393 -16.76 14.34 -16.36
C HIS A 393 -17.54 14.80 -15.12
N PRO A 394 -18.45 15.78 -15.21
CA PRO A 394 -19.17 16.28 -14.03
C PRO A 394 -19.92 15.17 -13.32
N PRO A 395 -19.70 15.00 -11.99
CA PRO A 395 -20.30 13.91 -11.24
C PRO A 395 -21.82 14.08 -11.16
N GLN A 396 -22.55 13.01 -11.49
CA GLN A 396 -24.01 12.92 -11.34
C GLN A 396 -24.31 12.33 -9.96
N VAL A 397 -24.54 13.19 -8.98
CA VAL A 397 -24.82 12.75 -7.60
C VAL A 397 -26.23 12.17 -7.53
N PRO A 398 -26.43 10.93 -7.05
CA PRO A 398 -27.77 10.40 -6.87
C PRO A 398 -28.49 11.09 -5.71
N ASP A 399 -29.82 11.20 -5.82
CA ASP A 399 -30.68 11.86 -4.80
C ASP A 399 -30.55 11.22 -3.42
N ARG A 400 -30.33 9.90 -3.40
CA ARG A 400 -30.17 9.14 -2.16
C ARG A 400 -28.79 8.51 -2.10
N ILE A 401 -28.08 8.76 -1.00
CA ILE A 401 -26.82 8.13 -0.66
C ILE A 401 -27.08 7.11 0.45
N PRO A 402 -27.00 5.81 0.17
CA PRO A 402 -27.21 4.81 1.21
C PRO A 402 -26.09 4.88 2.26
N PRO A 403 -26.37 4.49 3.51
CA PRO A 403 -25.33 4.31 4.51
C PRO A 403 -24.38 3.20 4.07
N LEU A 404 -23.14 3.26 4.57
CA LEU A 404 -22.20 2.16 4.33
C LEU A 404 -22.72 0.86 4.97
N PRO A 405 -22.51 -0.29 4.32
CA PRO A 405 -22.82 -1.57 4.90
C PRO A 405 -22.16 -1.75 6.27
N GLU A 406 -22.86 -2.36 7.20
CA GLU A 406 -22.28 -2.73 8.48
C GLU A 406 -21.16 -3.77 8.30
N VAL A 407 -20.06 -3.60 9.02
CA VAL A 407 -19.00 -4.61 9.06
C VAL A 407 -19.49 -5.79 9.91
N ARG A 408 -19.40 -6.98 9.36
CA ARG A 408 -19.84 -8.23 10.01
C ARG A 408 -18.67 -9.20 10.09
N SER A 409 -18.76 -10.17 11.00
CA SER A 409 -17.81 -11.28 11.03
C SER A 409 -17.78 -11.98 9.68
N ARG A 410 -16.58 -12.16 9.13
CA ARG A 410 -16.36 -12.87 7.86
C ARG A 410 -14.98 -13.48 7.80
N ASN A 411 -14.89 -14.62 7.17
CA ASN A 411 -13.63 -15.21 6.73
C ASN A 411 -13.34 -14.78 5.29
N LEU A 412 -12.13 -14.28 5.05
CA LEU A 412 -11.57 -13.95 3.74
C LEU A 412 -10.50 -15.01 3.45
N GLU A 413 -10.96 -16.23 3.15
CA GLU A 413 -10.10 -17.41 3.09
C GLU A 413 -9.04 -17.31 2.00
N SER A 414 -9.39 -16.79 0.81
CA SER A 414 -8.44 -16.63 -0.28
C SER A 414 -7.34 -15.60 0.05
N SER A 415 -7.58 -14.74 1.04
CA SER A 415 -6.64 -13.71 1.51
C SER A 415 -5.98 -14.05 2.85
N ARG A 416 -6.30 -15.19 3.47
CA ARG A 416 -5.80 -15.59 4.80
C ARG A 416 -6.05 -14.55 5.89
N MET A 417 -7.22 -13.92 5.86
CA MET A 417 -7.67 -12.90 6.80
C MET A 417 -9.06 -13.20 7.33
N ALA A 418 -9.37 -12.71 8.52
CA ALA A 418 -10.74 -12.80 9.07
C ALA A 418 -11.09 -11.52 9.84
N ILE A 419 -12.38 -11.17 9.83
CA ILE A 419 -12.99 -10.19 10.73
C ILE A 419 -13.88 -10.93 11.70
N LEU A 420 -13.71 -10.67 12.98
CA LEU A 420 -14.59 -11.13 14.04
C LEU A 420 -15.21 -9.90 14.71
N ARG A 421 -16.55 -9.86 14.79
CA ARG A 421 -17.27 -8.76 15.43
C ARG A 421 -18.36 -9.30 16.33
N SER A 422 -18.35 -8.88 17.59
CA SER A 422 -19.38 -9.19 18.57
C SER A 422 -19.40 -8.13 19.67
N GLY A 423 -20.60 -7.60 19.98
CA GLY A 423 -20.74 -6.51 20.95
C GLY A 423 -19.85 -5.33 20.57
N PRO A 424 -19.08 -4.77 21.54
CA PRO A 424 -18.19 -3.63 21.28
C PRO A 424 -16.89 -3.98 20.56
N TRP A 425 -16.52 -5.27 20.52
CA TRP A 425 -15.27 -5.71 19.92
C TRP A 425 -15.36 -5.94 18.41
N GLN A 426 -14.36 -5.46 17.70
CA GLN A 426 -14.02 -5.89 16.35
C GLN A 426 -12.54 -6.27 16.29
N VAL A 427 -12.26 -7.44 15.74
CA VAL A 427 -10.92 -8.00 15.61
C VAL A 427 -10.65 -8.31 14.14
N PHE A 428 -9.52 -7.86 13.62
CA PHE A 428 -8.93 -8.29 12.36
C PHE A 428 -7.85 -9.32 12.66
N PHE A 429 -7.89 -10.46 12.02
CA PHE A 429 -6.95 -11.55 12.21
C PHE A 429 -6.28 -11.92 10.89
N HIS A 430 -4.95 -11.84 10.84
CA HIS A 430 -4.13 -12.22 9.69
C HIS A 430 -3.41 -13.55 10.00
N TYR A 431 -3.78 -14.63 9.31
CA TYR A 431 -3.32 -15.96 9.69
C TYR A 431 -2.33 -16.62 8.72
N GLY A 432 -1.73 -15.85 7.78
CA GLY A 432 -0.61 -16.32 6.96
C GLY A 432 -0.45 -15.57 5.65
N GLN A 433 0.73 -15.65 5.06
CA GLN A 433 1.12 -14.93 3.85
C GLN A 433 0.91 -15.80 2.60
N LEU A 434 0.49 -15.16 1.50
CA LEU A 434 0.31 -15.80 0.20
C LEU A 434 1.58 -15.76 -0.66
N ASP A 435 2.44 -14.77 -0.45
CA ASP A 435 3.70 -14.56 -1.17
C ASP A 435 4.75 -13.94 -0.24
N ARG A 436 5.98 -13.87 -0.70
CA ARG A 436 7.08 -13.19 -0.01
C ARG A 436 7.09 -11.68 -0.24
N SER A 437 6.46 -11.23 -1.32
CA SER A 437 6.40 -9.80 -1.65
C SER A 437 5.62 -9.07 -0.58
N HIS A 438 6.21 -8.05 -0.02
CA HIS A 438 5.63 -7.25 1.06
C HIS A 438 5.28 -8.00 2.36
N ALA A 439 5.66 -9.28 2.48
CA ALA A 439 5.40 -10.06 3.68
C ALA A 439 6.25 -9.61 4.87
N GLN A 440 5.64 -9.67 6.04
CA GLN A 440 6.30 -9.46 7.34
C GLN A 440 6.14 -10.72 8.19
N SER A 441 6.92 -10.86 9.26
CA SER A 441 6.84 -12.02 10.17
C SER A 441 5.62 -11.90 11.10
N GLU A 442 4.44 -11.73 10.51
CA GLU A 442 3.17 -11.38 11.16
C GLU A 442 2.07 -12.46 11.03
N ALA A 443 2.39 -13.67 10.60
CA ALA A 443 1.38 -14.73 10.61
C ALA A 443 0.84 -14.95 12.02
N LEU A 444 -0.48 -15.10 12.14
CA LEU A 444 -1.23 -15.16 13.38
C LEU A 444 -1.29 -13.82 14.16
N ASN A 445 -1.05 -12.69 13.50
CA ASN A 445 -1.21 -11.36 14.08
C ASN A 445 -2.68 -10.94 14.12
N TYR A 446 -3.02 -10.05 15.06
CA TYR A 446 -4.33 -9.40 15.08
C TYR A 446 -4.24 -7.91 15.44
N SER A 447 -5.21 -7.17 14.95
CA SER A 447 -5.54 -5.81 15.38
C SER A 447 -6.95 -5.81 15.99
N ALA A 448 -7.21 -4.96 16.97
CA ALA A 448 -8.49 -4.95 17.67
C ALA A 448 -8.93 -3.54 18.05
N ALA A 449 -10.24 -3.31 17.92
CA ALA A 449 -10.92 -2.11 18.42
C ALA A 449 -12.04 -2.50 19.38
N PHE A 450 -12.26 -1.64 20.38
CA PHE A 450 -13.38 -1.70 21.31
C PHE A 450 -14.23 -0.44 21.09
N ASP A 451 -15.44 -0.58 20.55
CA ASP A 451 -16.20 0.52 19.97
C ASP A 451 -15.34 1.29 18.96
N ASP A 452 -15.15 2.59 19.14
CA ASP A 452 -14.29 3.45 18.30
C ASP A 452 -12.84 3.56 18.81
N ILE A 453 -12.51 2.89 19.92
CA ILE A 453 -11.16 2.91 20.52
C ILE A 453 -10.27 1.91 19.83
N ASP A 454 -9.16 2.39 19.26
CA ASP A 454 -8.08 1.55 18.77
C ASP A 454 -7.30 0.98 19.96
N VAL A 455 -7.45 -0.34 20.19
CA VAL A 455 -6.79 -1.03 21.29
C VAL A 455 -5.41 -1.52 20.89
N THR A 456 -5.29 -2.04 19.69
CA THR A 456 -4.03 -2.50 19.10
C THR A 456 -4.14 -2.55 17.59
N HIS A 457 -3.14 -2.01 16.91
CA HIS A 457 -3.03 -2.05 15.46
C HIS A 457 -1.65 -2.51 15.00
N ASP A 458 -1.58 -2.93 13.75
CA ASP A 458 -0.31 -3.17 13.07
C ASP A 458 0.24 -1.84 12.54
N PRO A 459 1.52 -1.49 12.81
CA PRO A 459 2.10 -0.23 12.38
C PRO A 459 2.42 -0.19 10.87
N GLY A 460 2.33 -1.33 10.16
CA GLY A 460 2.80 -1.46 8.79
C GLY A 460 4.32 -1.32 8.69
N THR A 461 4.83 -0.33 7.95
CA THR A 461 6.27 -0.10 7.84
C THR A 461 6.63 1.36 7.55
N VAL A 462 7.93 1.64 7.60
CA VAL A 462 8.58 2.89 7.16
C VAL A 462 9.12 2.75 5.74
N GLY A 463 9.69 3.84 5.18
CA GLY A 463 10.42 3.75 3.91
C GLY A 463 11.50 2.67 3.95
N TYR A 464 11.53 1.83 2.93
CA TYR A 464 12.39 0.62 2.89
C TYR A 464 13.89 0.92 2.97
N GLY A 465 14.31 2.15 2.69
CA GLY A 465 15.68 2.62 2.89
C GLY A 465 16.07 2.85 4.34
N SER A 466 15.11 2.87 5.27
CA SER A 466 15.37 2.99 6.71
C SER A 466 15.87 1.66 7.29
N PRO A 467 16.90 1.68 8.18
CA PRO A 467 17.31 0.50 8.92
C PRO A 467 16.20 -0.11 9.78
N LEU A 468 15.23 0.70 10.21
CA LEU A 468 14.07 0.25 10.99
C LEU A 468 13.15 -0.68 10.19
N HIS A 469 13.07 -0.53 8.86
CA HIS A 469 12.28 -1.44 8.04
C HIS A 469 12.69 -2.90 8.27
N ALA A 470 13.91 -3.26 7.93
CA ALA A 470 14.41 -4.63 8.07
C ALA A 470 14.72 -5.02 9.53
N GLY A 471 15.09 -4.04 10.37
CA GLY A 471 15.49 -4.28 11.76
C GLY A 471 14.33 -4.47 12.73
N PHE A 472 13.17 -3.87 12.45
CA PHE A 472 12.02 -3.87 13.34
C PHE A 472 10.72 -4.25 12.62
N TYR A 473 10.25 -3.44 11.66
CA TYR A 473 8.88 -3.56 11.11
C TYR A 473 8.60 -4.88 10.37
N VAL A 474 9.59 -5.45 9.67
CA VAL A 474 9.45 -6.76 8.99
C VAL A 474 9.47 -7.93 9.98
N ARG A 475 9.95 -7.71 11.21
CA ARG A 475 10.19 -8.78 12.19
C ARG A 475 8.99 -8.97 13.10
N GLY A 476 8.83 -10.19 13.60
CA GLY A 476 7.76 -10.56 14.55
C GLY A 476 7.68 -9.68 15.79
N ILE A 477 8.78 -9.06 16.19
CA ILE A 477 8.84 -8.16 17.35
C ILE A 477 8.02 -6.86 17.17
N ALA A 478 7.56 -6.57 15.96
CA ALA A 478 6.70 -5.43 15.66
C ALA A 478 5.20 -5.79 15.64
N HIS A 479 4.84 -7.03 15.87
CA HIS A 479 3.48 -7.55 15.70
C HIS A 479 3.00 -8.30 16.93
N ASN A 480 1.68 -8.46 17.07
CA ASN A 480 1.08 -9.28 18.11
C ASN A 480 1.17 -10.76 17.72
N VAL A 481 2.33 -11.37 17.86
CA VAL A 481 2.58 -12.74 17.37
C VAL A 481 3.36 -13.61 18.35
N PRO A 482 3.27 -14.94 18.18
CA PRO A 482 4.19 -15.88 18.84
C PRO A 482 5.65 -15.62 18.41
N LEU A 483 6.58 -15.69 19.38
CA LEU A 483 8.01 -15.54 19.13
C LEU A 483 8.77 -16.78 19.64
N ILE A 484 9.75 -17.23 18.86
CA ILE A 484 10.68 -18.29 19.22
C ILE A 484 12.09 -17.71 19.23
N ASP A 485 12.75 -17.69 20.38
CA ASP A 485 14.05 -17.04 20.58
C ASP A 485 14.04 -15.55 20.18
N GLY A 486 12.88 -14.87 20.27
CA GLY A 486 12.67 -13.48 19.88
C GLY A 486 12.36 -13.27 18.42
N GLU A 487 12.15 -14.33 17.64
CA GLU A 487 11.88 -14.26 16.20
C GLU A 487 10.46 -14.74 15.88
N GLY A 488 9.78 -14.03 14.96
CA GLY A 488 8.48 -14.40 14.42
C GLY A 488 8.56 -15.46 13.32
N GLN A 489 7.46 -15.62 12.59
CA GLN A 489 7.32 -16.60 11.52
C GLN A 489 8.34 -16.41 10.39
N LEU A 490 9.00 -17.52 10.00
CA LEU A 490 9.84 -17.62 8.80
C LEU A 490 10.10 -19.11 8.48
N PRO A 491 9.91 -19.61 7.25
CA PRO A 491 9.57 -18.87 6.01
C PRO A 491 8.10 -18.41 5.99
N TRP A 492 7.82 -17.37 5.21
CA TRP A 492 6.46 -16.90 5.01
C TRP A 492 5.64 -17.93 4.22
N ARG A 493 4.49 -18.32 4.76
CA ARG A 493 3.59 -19.31 4.19
C ARG A 493 2.13 -19.02 4.57
N PRO A 494 1.15 -19.50 3.81
CA PRO A 494 -0.24 -19.45 4.23
C PRO A 494 -0.48 -20.36 5.44
N GLY A 495 -1.19 -19.82 6.43
CA GLY A 495 -1.69 -20.61 7.54
C GLY A 495 -2.98 -21.36 7.17
N THR A 496 -3.41 -22.26 8.04
CA THR A 496 -4.63 -23.04 7.90
C THR A 496 -5.68 -22.58 8.90
N LEU A 497 -6.85 -22.15 8.41
CA LEU A 497 -8.00 -21.87 9.27
C LEU A 497 -8.48 -23.19 9.90
N LEU A 498 -8.69 -23.17 11.21
CA LEU A 498 -9.21 -24.32 11.96
C LEU A 498 -10.69 -24.16 12.31
N GLU A 499 -11.08 -22.94 12.68
CA GLU A 499 -12.46 -22.61 13.05
C GLU A 499 -12.76 -21.16 12.66
N PHE A 500 -13.94 -20.94 12.14
CA PHE A 500 -14.54 -19.61 12.02
C PHE A 500 -16.03 -19.74 12.33
N SER A 501 -16.44 -19.21 13.48
CA SER A 501 -17.83 -19.27 13.96
C SER A 501 -18.30 -17.88 14.41
N PRO A 502 -19.06 -17.17 13.57
CA PRO A 502 -19.68 -15.91 13.95
C PRO A 502 -20.60 -16.04 15.18
N GLU A 503 -21.30 -17.16 15.32
CA GLU A 503 -22.24 -17.42 16.41
C GLU A 503 -21.55 -17.55 17.77
N LYS A 504 -20.36 -18.14 17.79
CA LYS A 504 -19.52 -18.26 18.98
C LYS A 504 -18.58 -17.05 19.13
N ALA A 505 -18.61 -16.13 18.18
CA ALA A 505 -17.66 -15.04 18.04
C ALA A 505 -16.20 -15.54 18.18
N ALA A 506 -15.84 -16.59 17.41
CA ALA A 506 -14.56 -17.27 17.51
C ALA A 506 -13.92 -17.51 16.15
N VAL A 507 -12.59 -17.38 16.12
CA VAL A 507 -11.75 -17.74 14.99
C VAL A 507 -10.46 -18.40 15.49
N SER A 508 -9.98 -19.42 14.80
CA SER A 508 -8.68 -20.02 15.09
C SER A 508 -7.97 -20.48 13.84
N ALA A 509 -6.64 -20.37 13.84
CA ALA A 509 -5.80 -20.82 12.75
C ALA A 509 -4.50 -21.46 13.28
N ARG A 510 -3.86 -22.23 12.40
CA ARG A 510 -2.62 -22.95 12.68
C ARG A 510 -1.62 -22.70 11.56
N HIS A 511 -0.36 -22.71 11.96
CA HIS A 511 0.79 -22.65 11.07
C HIS A 511 1.73 -23.80 11.38
N ASP A 512 1.77 -24.85 10.53
CA ASP A 512 2.53 -26.10 10.79
C ASP A 512 4.04 -25.94 10.68
N GLU A 513 4.50 -24.99 9.91
CA GLU A 513 5.90 -24.59 9.79
C GLU A 513 6.04 -23.09 10.10
N TYR A 514 5.60 -22.69 11.27
CA TYR A 514 5.75 -21.30 11.72
C TYR A 514 7.23 -20.87 11.71
N ARG A 515 8.10 -21.77 12.13
CA ARG A 515 9.54 -21.82 11.89
C ARG A 515 9.93 -23.28 11.63
N PRO A 516 11.13 -23.57 11.09
CA PRO A 516 11.56 -24.95 10.91
C PRO A 516 11.41 -25.75 12.20
N GLY A 517 10.61 -26.83 12.19
CA GLY A 517 10.32 -27.67 13.34
C GLY A 517 9.44 -27.01 14.42
N VAL A 518 8.66 -25.99 14.09
CA VAL A 518 7.77 -25.29 15.03
C VAL A 518 6.37 -25.19 14.46
N THR A 519 5.39 -25.66 15.21
CA THR A 519 3.97 -25.41 14.99
C THR A 519 3.48 -24.28 15.90
N ALA A 520 2.74 -23.32 15.36
CA ALA A 520 2.05 -22.31 16.15
C ALA A 520 0.55 -22.31 15.82
N ARG A 521 -0.28 -22.09 16.85
CA ARG A 521 -1.73 -21.95 16.73
C ARG A 521 -2.16 -20.72 17.50
N ARG A 522 -3.19 -20.04 16.98
CA ARG A 522 -3.88 -18.96 17.69
C ARG A 522 -5.39 -19.11 17.58
N ALA A 523 -6.08 -18.85 18.68
CA ALA A 523 -7.53 -18.77 18.75
C ALA A 523 -7.92 -17.43 19.38
N LEU A 524 -8.82 -16.69 18.73
CA LEU A 524 -9.38 -15.44 19.22
C LEU A 524 -10.88 -15.64 19.45
N ARG A 525 -11.38 -15.20 20.60
CA ARG A 525 -12.79 -15.30 20.97
C ARG A 525 -13.24 -14.05 21.69
N ILE A 526 -14.42 -13.57 21.34
CA ILE A 526 -15.11 -12.49 22.05
C ILE A 526 -16.17 -13.11 22.95
N ASP A 527 -16.09 -12.84 24.25
CA ASP A 527 -17.02 -13.35 25.27
C ASP A 527 -17.57 -12.16 26.07
N GLY A 528 -18.72 -11.67 25.65
CA GLY A 528 -19.29 -10.42 26.19
C GLY A 528 -18.36 -9.24 25.94
N ALA A 529 -17.87 -8.60 26.99
CA ALA A 529 -16.94 -7.48 26.90
C ALA A 529 -15.46 -7.93 26.89
N ARG A 530 -15.16 -9.22 26.90
CA ARG A 530 -13.80 -9.75 26.94
C ARG A 530 -13.34 -10.18 25.55
N LEU A 531 -12.15 -9.76 25.16
CA LEU A 531 -11.39 -10.38 24.07
C LEU A 531 -10.39 -11.37 24.67
N ILE A 532 -10.51 -12.63 24.28
CA ILE A 532 -9.66 -13.74 24.73
C ILE A 532 -8.80 -14.18 23.57
N ASP A 533 -7.51 -14.17 23.78
CA ASP A 533 -6.47 -14.57 22.84
C ASP A 533 -5.70 -15.75 23.44
N ASP A 534 -5.68 -16.86 22.74
CA ASP A 534 -5.03 -18.12 23.12
C ASP A 534 -4.00 -18.50 22.06
N ALA A 535 -2.72 -18.42 22.39
CA ALA A 535 -1.63 -18.76 21.49
C ALA A 535 -0.86 -19.99 22.00
N THR A 536 -0.67 -20.98 21.15
CA THR A 536 0.09 -22.19 21.46
C THR A 536 1.28 -22.33 20.53
N ILE A 537 2.46 -22.64 21.09
CA ILE A 537 3.69 -22.91 20.35
C ILE A 537 4.16 -24.30 20.74
N GLU A 538 4.55 -25.13 19.77
CA GLU A 538 5.05 -26.48 19.98
C GLU A 538 6.26 -26.76 19.10
N LEU A 539 7.36 -27.22 19.71
CA LEU A 539 8.58 -27.63 19.01
C LEU A 539 8.49 -29.12 18.68
N ALA A 540 8.90 -29.49 17.48
CA ALA A 540 8.99 -30.89 17.04
C ALA A 540 10.06 -31.66 17.82
N ASP A 541 11.18 -30.98 18.17
CA ASP A 541 12.25 -31.56 19.01
C ASP A 541 12.00 -31.26 20.51
N ALA A 542 11.50 -32.27 21.21
CA ALA A 542 11.23 -32.17 22.64
C ALA A 542 12.51 -32.18 23.52
N SER A 543 13.68 -32.47 22.97
CA SER A 543 14.95 -32.49 23.69
C SER A 543 15.65 -31.14 23.81
N ALA A 544 15.24 -30.15 22.98
CA ALA A 544 15.89 -28.85 22.86
C ALA A 544 14.93 -27.69 23.20
N PRO A 545 14.64 -27.39 24.48
CA PRO A 545 13.76 -26.30 24.86
C PRO A 545 14.32 -24.95 24.43
N LYS A 546 13.45 -24.10 23.85
CA LYS A 546 13.74 -22.74 23.40
C LYS A 546 13.03 -21.70 24.25
N ARG A 547 13.39 -20.43 24.08
CA ARG A 547 12.59 -19.33 24.62
C ARG A 547 11.34 -19.18 23.73
N LEU A 548 10.19 -19.54 24.28
CA LEU A 548 8.88 -19.38 23.66
C LEU A 548 8.21 -18.16 24.27
N GLY A 549 7.60 -17.31 23.45
CA GLY A 549 6.97 -16.11 23.96
C GLY A 549 5.86 -15.59 23.08
N LEU A 550 5.18 -14.56 23.57
CA LEU A 550 4.10 -13.85 22.91
C LEU A 550 4.35 -12.35 23.04
N ALA A 551 4.39 -11.64 21.91
CA ALA A 551 4.41 -10.19 21.88
C ALA A 551 2.99 -9.63 21.84
N LEU A 552 2.76 -8.52 22.56
CA LEU A 552 1.51 -7.76 22.58
C LEU A 552 1.84 -6.26 22.61
N HIS A 553 1.25 -5.51 21.70
CA HIS A 553 1.40 -4.07 21.59
C HIS A 553 0.06 -3.39 21.85
N LEU A 554 0.03 -2.30 22.63
CA LEU A 554 -1.19 -1.62 23.04
C LEU A 554 -1.09 -0.12 22.74
N GLN A 555 -2.23 0.48 22.36
CA GLN A 555 -2.34 1.90 22.06
C GLN A 555 -2.76 2.70 23.30
N GLY A 556 -1.85 2.83 24.27
CA GLY A 556 -2.16 3.54 25.51
C GLY A 556 -1.04 3.51 26.51
N GLU A 557 -1.34 3.71 27.77
CA GLU A 557 -0.37 3.71 28.87
C GLU A 557 -0.64 2.52 29.80
N LEU A 558 0.43 1.82 30.15
CA LEU A 558 0.37 0.69 31.09
C LEU A 558 0.61 1.17 32.52
N ASP A 559 -0.30 0.78 33.41
CA ASP A 559 -0.12 0.86 34.85
C ASP A 559 0.45 -0.47 35.34
N LEU A 560 1.70 -0.42 35.79
CA LEU A 560 2.48 -1.61 36.15
C LEU A 560 2.36 -1.91 37.65
N PRO A 561 2.11 -3.14 38.03
CA PRO A 561 2.20 -3.54 39.45
C PRO A 561 3.64 -3.47 39.96
N ALA A 562 3.80 -3.46 41.27
CA ALA A 562 5.04 -3.20 42.01
C ALA A 562 6.31 -4.05 41.68
N PRO A 563 6.28 -5.28 41.11
CA PRO A 563 7.51 -6.07 40.96
C PRO A 563 8.37 -5.68 39.74
N PHE A 564 7.90 -4.81 38.82
CA PHE A 564 8.72 -4.46 37.66
C PHE A 564 9.96 -3.66 38.04
N LYS A 565 11.11 -4.08 37.51
CA LYS A 565 12.41 -3.42 37.68
C LYS A 565 13.01 -3.09 36.32
N PRO A 566 13.70 -1.95 36.17
CA PRO A 566 14.48 -1.65 34.95
C PRO A 566 15.40 -2.83 34.62
N ALA A 567 15.44 -3.21 33.36
CA ALA A 567 16.25 -4.30 32.86
C ALA A 567 16.54 -4.11 31.36
N ASP A 568 17.69 -4.64 30.91
CA ASP A 568 18.01 -4.64 29.48
C ASP A 568 17.05 -5.55 28.72
N SER A 569 16.45 -5.03 27.67
CA SER A 569 15.49 -5.77 26.87
C SER A 569 16.16 -6.95 26.14
N PRO A 570 15.52 -8.13 26.08
CA PRO A 570 15.98 -9.24 25.26
C PRO A 570 15.67 -9.04 23.76
N LEU A 571 14.89 -8.02 23.41
CA LEU A 571 14.46 -7.68 22.06
C LEU A 571 15.02 -6.33 21.64
N PRO A 572 15.47 -6.17 20.38
CA PRO A 572 15.97 -4.88 19.89
C PRO A 572 14.84 -3.84 19.78
N PHE A 573 15.23 -2.56 19.77
CA PHE A 573 14.34 -1.39 19.64
C PHE A 573 13.32 -1.19 20.77
N TRP A 574 13.52 -1.83 21.92
CA TRP A 574 12.76 -1.58 23.14
C TRP A 574 13.45 -0.52 23.98
N GLU A 575 12.74 0.53 24.32
CA GLU A 575 13.22 1.60 25.18
C GLU A 575 12.55 1.53 26.55
N ASN A 576 13.25 2.01 27.59
CA ASN A 576 12.74 2.04 28.95
C ASN A 576 12.22 0.67 29.41
N ALA A 577 12.96 -0.38 29.05
CA ALA A 577 12.55 -1.75 29.34
C ALA A 577 12.58 -2.03 30.85
N ALA A 578 11.57 -2.73 31.30
CA ALA A 578 11.46 -3.26 32.64
C ALA A 578 10.91 -4.68 32.61
N SER A 579 11.25 -5.51 33.59
CA SER A 579 10.75 -6.88 33.68
C SER A 579 10.35 -7.27 35.08
N ALA A 580 9.45 -8.27 35.16
CA ALA A 580 9.04 -8.93 36.37
C ALA A 580 8.82 -10.42 36.12
N GLU A 581 8.93 -11.23 37.18
CA GLU A 581 8.63 -12.67 37.11
C GLU A 581 7.30 -12.96 37.77
N PHE A 582 6.53 -13.83 37.13
CA PHE A 582 5.21 -14.26 37.57
C PHE A 582 5.14 -15.79 37.57
N GLN A 583 4.33 -16.37 38.46
CA GLN A 583 4.23 -17.83 38.56
C GLN A 583 3.36 -18.43 37.43
N GLN A 584 2.17 -17.91 37.24
CA GLN A 584 1.23 -18.37 36.19
C GLN A 584 0.37 -17.25 35.61
N GLU A 585 0.21 -16.14 36.31
CA GLU A 585 -0.66 -15.04 35.92
C GLU A 585 -0.04 -13.69 36.27
N ALA A 586 -0.14 -12.75 35.35
CA ALA A 586 0.11 -11.32 35.56
C ALA A 586 -1.17 -10.52 35.20
N VAL A 587 -1.51 -9.55 36.06
CA VAL A 587 -2.66 -8.66 35.82
C VAL A 587 -2.16 -7.22 35.81
N LEU A 588 -2.40 -6.53 34.69
CA LEU A 588 -2.03 -5.15 34.45
C LEU A 588 -3.28 -4.32 34.17
N ARG A 589 -3.14 -3.01 34.19
CA ARG A 589 -4.13 -2.07 33.69
C ARG A 589 -3.54 -1.29 32.53
N ALA A 590 -4.35 -1.09 31.47
CA ALA A 590 -3.98 -0.27 30.34
C ALA A 590 -5.03 0.84 30.18
N ARG A 591 -4.61 2.10 30.14
CA ARG A 591 -5.47 3.24 29.80
C ARG A 591 -5.36 3.49 28.31
N ILE A 592 -6.42 3.19 27.55
CA ILE A 592 -6.46 3.30 26.09
C ILE A 592 -7.64 4.21 25.72
N GLY A 593 -7.35 5.35 25.11
CA GLY A 593 -8.35 6.36 24.87
C GLY A 593 -9.02 6.82 26.18
N ASN A 594 -10.34 6.75 26.24
CA ASN A 594 -11.13 7.13 27.42
C ASN A 594 -11.52 5.92 28.31
N ARG A 595 -10.91 4.73 28.09
CA ARG A 595 -11.21 3.50 28.82
C ARG A 595 -9.99 2.96 29.53
N THR A 596 -10.26 2.24 30.62
CA THR A 596 -9.25 1.39 31.28
C THR A 596 -9.58 -0.07 30.98
N PHE A 597 -8.56 -0.82 30.60
CA PHE A 597 -8.66 -2.25 30.37
C PHE A 597 -7.84 -3.01 31.43
N ARG A 598 -8.40 -4.09 31.94
CA ARG A 598 -7.65 -5.12 32.63
C ARG A 598 -6.99 -5.99 31.57
N VAL A 599 -5.68 -6.18 31.66
CA VAL A 599 -4.89 -7.05 30.80
C VAL A 599 -4.41 -8.22 31.66
N THR A 600 -5.03 -9.39 31.48
CA THR A 600 -4.64 -10.61 32.18
C THR A 600 -3.80 -11.47 31.25
N LEU A 601 -2.61 -11.84 31.69
CA LEU A 601 -1.64 -12.63 30.94
C LEU A 601 -1.34 -13.91 31.69
N ARG A 602 -1.48 -15.07 31.03
CA ARG A 602 -1.28 -16.38 31.64
C ARG A 602 -0.31 -17.24 30.83
N ALA A 603 0.47 -18.04 31.53
CA ALA A 603 1.34 -19.07 30.98
C ALA A 603 1.25 -20.36 31.81
N PRO A 604 1.69 -21.53 31.27
CA PRO A 604 1.55 -22.82 31.94
C PRO A 604 2.45 -23.01 33.18
N GLY A 605 3.35 -22.08 33.43
CA GLY A 605 4.29 -22.10 34.56
C GLY A 605 4.98 -20.76 34.75
N PRO A 606 6.05 -20.68 35.54
CA PRO A 606 6.77 -19.43 35.76
C PRO A 606 7.22 -18.81 34.43
N PHE A 607 6.96 -17.51 34.27
CA PHE A 607 7.33 -16.75 33.10
C PHE A 607 7.87 -15.37 33.46
N ARG A 608 8.67 -14.80 32.56
CA ARG A 608 9.12 -13.43 32.66
C ARG A 608 8.26 -12.57 31.74
N LEU A 609 7.78 -11.45 32.27
CA LEU A 609 7.05 -10.43 31.55
C LEU A 609 7.93 -9.20 31.38
N TRP A 610 8.17 -8.82 30.15
CA TRP A 610 8.86 -7.61 29.76
C TRP A 610 7.86 -6.53 29.35
N ARG A 611 8.16 -5.29 29.70
CA ARG A 611 7.47 -4.09 29.23
C ARG A 611 8.49 -3.12 28.67
N GLY A 612 8.14 -2.39 27.60
CA GLY A 612 8.95 -1.32 27.05
C GLY A 612 8.18 -0.51 26.01
N LEU A 613 8.80 0.57 25.53
CA LEU A 613 8.30 1.36 24.42
C LEU A 613 8.97 0.90 23.12
N THR A 614 8.16 0.62 22.09
CA THR A 614 8.66 0.24 20.77
C THR A 614 8.21 1.25 19.71
N PRO A 615 8.86 1.29 18.53
CA PRO A 615 8.37 2.09 17.40
C PRO A 615 6.92 1.74 17.07
N ASP A 616 6.16 2.77 16.71
CA ASP A 616 4.82 2.70 16.14
C ASP A 616 4.84 3.40 14.78
N VAL A 617 3.72 3.90 14.27
CA VAL A 617 3.70 4.80 13.11
C VAL A 617 4.53 6.05 13.45
N PRO A 618 5.65 6.29 12.75
CA PRO A 618 6.55 7.39 13.10
C PRO A 618 5.88 8.77 13.12
N PRO A 619 6.23 9.64 14.06
CA PRO A 619 7.28 9.48 15.07
C PRO A 619 6.84 8.85 16.40
N LEU A 620 5.67 8.21 16.42
CA LEU A 620 5.05 7.68 17.64
C LEU A 620 5.76 6.42 18.15
N LYS A 621 5.54 6.14 19.43
CA LYS A 621 5.92 4.90 20.11
C LYS A 621 4.71 4.38 20.87
N ARG A 622 4.69 3.05 21.10
CA ARG A 622 3.60 2.39 21.80
C ARG A 622 4.11 1.50 22.91
N GLU A 623 3.22 1.21 23.84
CA GLU A 623 3.48 0.24 24.91
C GLU A 623 3.54 -1.18 24.36
N SER A 624 4.53 -1.93 24.81
CA SER A 624 4.78 -3.29 24.34
C SER A 624 5.06 -4.21 25.51
N LEU A 625 4.46 -5.38 25.45
CA LEU A 625 4.64 -6.48 26.41
C LEU A 625 5.23 -7.69 25.68
N TYR A 626 6.11 -8.41 26.36
CA TYR A 626 6.63 -9.67 25.86
C TYR A 626 6.68 -10.68 27.01
N LEU A 627 5.84 -11.72 26.89
CA LEU A 627 5.85 -12.86 27.80
C LEU A 627 6.84 -13.88 27.28
N GLU A 628 7.71 -14.43 28.14
CA GLU A 628 8.60 -15.50 27.72
C GLU A 628 8.81 -16.53 28.81
N LEU A 629 8.98 -17.77 28.38
CA LEU A 629 9.45 -18.89 29.21
C LEU A 629 10.28 -19.87 28.38
N ARG A 630 11.06 -20.71 29.03
CA ARG A 630 11.86 -21.73 28.34
C ARG A 630 11.15 -23.07 28.38
N ALA A 631 10.73 -23.56 27.22
CA ALA A 631 9.98 -24.81 27.10
C ALA A 631 10.08 -25.40 25.68
N VAL A 632 9.55 -26.61 25.53
CA VAL A 632 9.31 -27.24 24.21
C VAL A 632 7.87 -27.05 23.73
N LYS A 633 6.97 -26.71 24.65
CA LYS A 633 5.59 -26.37 24.39
C LYS A 633 5.10 -25.32 25.37
N ALA A 634 4.41 -24.31 24.90
CA ALA A 634 3.79 -23.29 25.73
C ALA A 634 2.41 -22.90 25.18
N ARG A 635 1.50 -22.57 26.09
CA ARG A 635 0.21 -21.95 25.82
C ARG A 635 0.15 -20.63 26.56
N PHE A 636 -0.06 -19.54 25.85
CA PHE A 636 -0.23 -18.22 26.41
C PHE A 636 -1.68 -17.79 26.24
N GLU A 637 -2.28 -17.27 27.30
CA GLU A 637 -3.62 -16.69 27.25
C GLU A 637 -3.54 -15.21 27.60
N THR A 638 -4.12 -14.36 26.76
CA THR A 638 -4.29 -12.92 27.00
C THR A 638 -5.77 -12.60 27.06
N ILE A 639 -6.22 -11.88 28.10
CA ILE A 639 -7.59 -11.42 28.22
C ILE A 639 -7.58 -9.89 28.33
N LEU A 640 -8.25 -9.22 27.41
CA LEU A 640 -8.50 -7.80 27.44
C LEU A 640 -9.95 -7.55 27.85
N GLU A 641 -10.17 -6.87 28.97
CA GLU A 641 -11.49 -6.63 29.54
C GLU A 641 -11.58 -5.17 30.01
N PRO A 642 -12.59 -4.37 29.54
CA PRO A 642 -12.78 -3.03 30.06
C PRO A 642 -13.15 -3.10 31.54
N VAL A 643 -12.60 -2.19 32.34
CA VAL A 643 -12.99 -2.00 33.75
C VAL A 643 -13.75 -0.69 33.87
N ASN A 644 -14.84 -0.74 34.64
CA ASN A 644 -15.71 0.42 34.90
C ASN A 644 -15.00 1.47 35.77
#